data_9bc7b7a7fb2a829373409c1e457fa91c
#
_entry.id   9bc7b7a7fb2a829373409c1e457fa91c
#
_cell.length_a   1.000
_cell.length_b   1.000
_cell.length_c   1.000
_cell.angle_alpha   90.00
_cell.angle_beta   90.00
_cell.angle_gamma   90.00
#
_symmetry.space_group_name_H-M   'P 1'
#
loop_
_entity.id
_entity.type
_entity.pdbx_description
1 polymer ?
#
loop_
_entity_poly.entity_id
_entity_poly.type
_entity_poly.pdbx_seq_one_letter_code
_entity_poly.pdbx_strand_id
1 'polypeptide(L)'
;MYRGMMILLSLILLLGQPTSAAERNAEAKAALEKLNWKITVAAYTYRNFTFWETVEKVADLGVDSIYGFNFQKIGGGLEGNLDPAAMSDETLAKVKAKLDAAGLDLVALYYGGFPNDETACRKIFERSKRLGIRYFVSEPQPEQLPMLDRLAQEYGIIVGQHGHDKKSSPNTWHPVLVAKECAKYTPAIGAFNDTGHWIRSELEPSEGVAILKGRTVGFDLHDLDTHGRDVPLGTGVGKIAEMLETLAAVNPNPVLIGIEYNSNPENPTPDVEQCLAFLEKEAVRIASQPLKKVPPRKKPGFYVGAASCDLTPERPVFLSGQFHTRIASEASTPVIANVVVMESVGEEGSSDCVFLLSMDTCVIRPEFNQAFRKAFRETFPQWDVNKLILSATHTHAAPHIGGDGYYRTDQKEVMSSSEYIAFCIPRMLAAIEKAWGNRSAGKYAYGLDFAVVACNRRAVYADGTAVMYGNTNDPNFRAIEGMEDHDVGTLFFWNADDQLIAMLVNVACPAQVHGSVRKIDADFWAPVRTMLQKKYGQDLVVLGLCGAAGDMAPHIRYRQTAEVRMQEMRKLGRAEELARRIVDAVDQTWEVVERTREKPSILKNLYAEVQLPERKITEDDYRKAISEAERLEKVAAQSKEGGAYTQAKWHRNIAHRWEKLKENPNPMYPTCIHVVRIGDAVLCTNQFELYADFGVQMKARSAAKQMFVVQLCDGLVGGGTYLPSKRAMQGGGYGAVIQSNMVGAEGGQVLVEKTLELVNQLFPKK
;
A
#
# COMPACT_ATOMS: atom_id res chain seq x y z
N MET A 1 -13.28 23.40 -60.04
CA MET A 1 -12.28 22.37 -59.72
C MET A 1 -12.69 21.67 -58.43
N TYR A 2 -13.69 20.80 -58.54
CA TYR A 2 -14.23 19.97 -57.48
C TYR A 2 -14.45 18.58 -58.08
N ARG A 3 -13.45 17.73 -58.04
CA ARG A 3 -13.54 16.29 -58.30
C ARG A 3 -12.18 15.69 -57.93
N GLY A 4 -12.05 15.17 -56.73
CA GLY A 4 -10.77 14.53 -56.34
C GLY A 4 -10.62 14.24 -54.83
N MET A 5 -11.73 14.06 -54.06
CA MET A 5 -11.64 13.76 -52.64
C MET A 5 -12.81 12.89 -52.18
N MET A 6 -13.04 11.78 -52.88
CA MET A 6 -14.07 10.79 -52.54
C MET A 6 -13.66 9.32 -52.86
N ILE A 7 -12.38 8.96 -52.74
CA ILE A 7 -11.93 7.56 -52.89
C ILE A 7 -10.89 7.19 -51.81
N LEU A 8 -11.00 7.69 -50.58
CA LEU A 8 -10.14 7.25 -49.47
C LEU A 8 -10.92 7.03 -48.17
N LEU A 9 -12.23 6.86 -48.22
CA LEU A 9 -13.08 6.55 -47.05
C LEU A 9 -13.83 5.21 -47.14
N SER A 10 -13.42 4.31 -48.02
CA SER A 10 -14.09 3.00 -48.22
C SER A 10 -13.21 1.79 -47.92
N LEU A 11 -12.11 1.93 -47.16
CA LEU A 11 -11.21 0.79 -46.82
C LEU A 11 -10.97 0.62 -45.32
N ILE A 12 -11.78 1.20 -44.42
CA ILE A 12 -11.69 1.01 -42.96
C ILE A 12 -12.99 0.46 -42.34
N LEU A 13 -13.80 -0.22 -43.12
CA LEU A 13 -15.05 -0.85 -42.66
C LEU A 13 -15.15 -2.32 -43.12
N LEU A 14 -14.06 -3.05 -43.02
CA LEU A 14 -14.01 -4.51 -43.28
C LEU A 14 -13.24 -5.24 -42.15
N LEU A 15 -13.55 -4.86 -40.91
CA LEU A 15 -13.18 -5.65 -39.73
C LEU A 15 -14.43 -5.83 -38.88
N GLY A 16 -15.05 -7.00 -38.97
CA GLY A 16 -16.07 -7.44 -38.03
C GLY A 16 -17.48 -7.59 -38.54
N GLN A 17 -17.72 -8.35 -39.60
CA GLN A 17 -19.01 -9.04 -39.73
C GLN A 17 -19.04 -10.21 -38.72
N PRO A 18 -20.15 -10.46 -38.02
CA PRO A 18 -20.22 -11.61 -37.10
C PRO A 18 -20.11 -12.89 -37.92
N THR A 19 -19.04 -13.67 -37.68
CA THR A 19 -18.89 -15.06 -38.14
C THR A 19 -20.18 -15.83 -37.77
N SER A 20 -20.59 -16.80 -38.59
CA SER A 20 -21.75 -17.65 -38.24
C SER A 20 -21.49 -18.35 -36.90
N ALA A 21 -22.54 -18.71 -36.15
CA ALA A 21 -22.36 -19.43 -34.87
C ALA A 21 -21.55 -20.71 -35.04
N ALA A 22 -21.65 -21.39 -36.20
CA ALA A 22 -20.85 -22.58 -36.52
C ALA A 22 -19.36 -22.25 -36.76
N GLU A 23 -19.02 -21.11 -37.38
CA GLU A 23 -17.63 -20.67 -37.59
C GLU A 23 -16.97 -20.20 -36.29
N ARG A 24 -17.71 -19.47 -35.43
CA ARG A 24 -17.25 -19.10 -34.11
C ARG A 24 -16.92 -20.32 -33.21
N ASN A 25 -17.77 -21.35 -33.27
CA ASN A 25 -17.56 -22.58 -32.51
C ASN A 25 -16.32 -23.36 -33.01
N ALA A 26 -16.06 -23.37 -34.33
CA ALA A 26 -14.86 -24.02 -34.89
C ALA A 26 -13.57 -23.27 -34.51
N GLU A 27 -13.57 -21.93 -34.51
CA GLU A 27 -12.42 -21.12 -34.12
C GLU A 27 -12.10 -21.28 -32.61
N ALA A 28 -13.12 -21.21 -31.77
CA ALA A 28 -12.99 -21.41 -30.33
C ALA A 28 -12.43 -22.81 -29.99
N LYS A 29 -12.94 -23.85 -30.67
CA LYS A 29 -12.46 -25.22 -30.50
C LYS A 29 -10.99 -25.37 -30.89
N ALA A 30 -10.58 -24.82 -32.02
CA ALA A 30 -9.18 -24.83 -32.45
C ALA A 30 -8.27 -24.06 -31.46
N ALA A 31 -8.75 -22.94 -30.89
CA ALA A 31 -8.04 -22.18 -29.88
C ALA A 31 -7.88 -22.95 -28.57
N LEU A 32 -8.92 -23.60 -28.09
CA LEU A 32 -8.89 -24.45 -26.90
C LEU A 32 -7.93 -25.63 -27.06
N GLU A 33 -7.96 -26.30 -28.23
CA GLU A 33 -7.03 -27.37 -28.57
C GLU A 33 -5.57 -26.87 -28.56
N LYS A 34 -5.31 -25.70 -29.16
CA LYS A 34 -3.97 -25.07 -29.16
C LYS A 34 -3.47 -24.77 -27.76
N LEU A 35 -4.36 -24.39 -26.84
CA LEU A 35 -4.06 -24.07 -25.46
C LEU A 35 -4.02 -25.30 -24.54
N ASN A 36 -4.37 -26.47 -25.01
CA ASN A 36 -4.58 -27.70 -24.22
C ASN A 36 -5.67 -27.52 -23.13
N TRP A 37 -6.71 -26.74 -23.43
CA TRP A 37 -7.82 -26.51 -22.51
C TRP A 37 -9.07 -27.28 -22.92
N LYS A 38 -9.76 -27.86 -21.93
CA LYS A 38 -11.08 -28.46 -22.12
C LYS A 38 -12.07 -27.77 -21.19
N ILE A 39 -13.11 -27.17 -21.74
CA ILE A 39 -14.19 -26.57 -20.97
C ILE A 39 -15.16 -27.66 -20.56
N THR A 40 -15.64 -27.63 -19.32
CA THR A 40 -16.68 -28.51 -18.77
C THR A 40 -17.59 -27.69 -17.85
N VAL A 41 -18.77 -28.21 -17.53
CA VAL A 41 -19.69 -27.60 -16.59
C VAL A 41 -19.79 -28.45 -15.34
N ALA A 42 -19.57 -27.84 -14.19
CA ALA A 42 -19.70 -28.47 -12.89
C ALA A 42 -21.20 -28.71 -12.58
N ALA A 43 -21.56 -29.94 -12.32
CA ALA A 43 -22.94 -30.32 -12.01
C ALA A 43 -23.45 -29.66 -10.70
N TYR A 44 -22.54 -29.16 -9.84
CA TYR A 44 -22.90 -28.40 -8.65
C TYR A 44 -23.63 -27.07 -8.97
N THR A 45 -23.37 -26.47 -10.09
CA THR A 45 -24.12 -25.34 -10.64
C THR A 45 -25.61 -25.63 -10.70
N TYR A 46 -25.96 -26.88 -10.97
CA TYR A 46 -27.33 -27.41 -11.05
C TYR A 46 -27.70 -28.25 -9.83
N ARG A 47 -27.18 -27.93 -8.64
CA ARG A 47 -27.33 -28.71 -7.40
C ARG A 47 -28.78 -28.91 -6.93
N ASN A 48 -29.73 -28.11 -7.42
CA ASN A 48 -31.15 -28.27 -7.16
C ASN A 48 -31.82 -29.34 -8.06
N PHE A 49 -31.06 -29.89 -9.02
CA PHE A 49 -31.54 -30.92 -9.93
C PHE A 49 -30.79 -32.23 -9.69
N THR A 50 -31.41 -33.34 -10.10
CA THR A 50 -30.75 -34.66 -10.13
C THR A 50 -29.66 -34.66 -11.21
N PHE A 51 -28.71 -35.58 -11.13
CA PHE A 51 -27.67 -35.72 -12.16
C PHE A 51 -28.30 -36.01 -13.54
N TRP A 52 -29.39 -36.78 -13.59
CA TRP A 52 -30.09 -37.08 -14.83
C TRP A 52 -30.68 -35.84 -15.53
N GLU A 53 -31.29 -34.95 -14.77
CA GLU A 53 -31.81 -33.66 -15.26
C GLU A 53 -30.68 -32.71 -15.61
N THR A 54 -29.59 -32.74 -14.83
CA THR A 54 -28.38 -31.91 -15.10
C THR A 54 -27.73 -32.28 -16.42
N VAL A 55 -27.64 -33.58 -16.74
CA VAL A 55 -27.12 -34.06 -18.06
C VAL A 55 -27.89 -33.46 -19.22
N GLU A 56 -29.22 -33.37 -19.14
CA GLU A 56 -30.05 -32.75 -20.19
C GLU A 56 -29.74 -31.27 -20.33
N LYS A 57 -29.73 -30.55 -19.22
CA LYS A 57 -29.45 -29.11 -19.22
C LYS A 57 -28.05 -28.77 -19.72
N VAL A 58 -27.04 -29.58 -19.39
CA VAL A 58 -25.67 -29.38 -19.84
C VAL A 58 -25.50 -29.74 -21.31
N ALA A 59 -26.20 -30.77 -21.81
CA ALA A 59 -26.20 -31.11 -23.22
C ALA A 59 -26.80 -29.97 -24.09
N ASP A 60 -27.85 -29.30 -23.62
CA ASP A 60 -28.46 -28.15 -24.29
C ASP A 60 -27.51 -26.95 -24.45
N LEU A 61 -26.48 -26.83 -23.60
CA LEU A 61 -25.44 -25.79 -23.70
C LEU A 61 -24.45 -26.02 -24.86
N GLY A 62 -24.48 -27.22 -25.49
CA GLY A 62 -23.60 -27.55 -26.61
C GLY A 62 -22.14 -27.87 -26.24
N VAL A 63 -21.86 -28.12 -24.97
CA VAL A 63 -20.56 -28.63 -24.47
C VAL A 63 -20.49 -30.16 -24.62
N ASP A 64 -19.28 -30.72 -24.65
CA ASP A 64 -19.06 -32.15 -24.84
C ASP A 64 -18.68 -32.90 -23.55
N SER A 65 -18.72 -32.21 -22.41
CA SER A 65 -18.33 -32.81 -21.12
C SER A 65 -19.02 -32.19 -19.92
N ILE A 66 -19.19 -33.02 -18.90
CA ILE A 66 -19.76 -32.66 -17.60
C ILE A 66 -18.82 -33.14 -16.47
N TYR A 67 -18.80 -32.40 -15.37
CA TYR A 67 -18.06 -32.68 -14.16
C TYR A 67 -19.05 -32.98 -13.03
N GLY A 68 -19.06 -34.21 -12.50
CA GLY A 68 -20.05 -34.73 -11.54
C GLY A 68 -19.59 -34.64 -10.09
N PHE A 69 -20.54 -34.84 -9.16
CA PHE A 69 -20.28 -34.83 -7.71
C PHE A 69 -20.80 -36.14 -7.09
N ASN A 70 -19.97 -36.88 -6.35
CA ASN A 70 -20.30 -38.21 -5.83
C ASN A 70 -21.48 -38.20 -4.86
N PHE A 71 -21.84 -37.05 -4.29
CA PHE A 71 -23.00 -36.91 -3.40
C PHE A 71 -24.29 -36.50 -4.11
N GLN A 72 -24.26 -36.15 -5.42
CA GLN A 72 -25.43 -35.73 -6.17
C GLN A 72 -26.34 -36.93 -6.44
N LYS A 73 -27.66 -36.80 -6.20
CA LYS A 73 -28.65 -37.82 -6.52
C LYS A 73 -28.66 -38.13 -8.01
N ILE A 74 -28.71 -39.44 -8.39
CA ILE A 74 -28.70 -39.85 -9.78
C ILE A 74 -29.99 -39.39 -10.50
N GLY A 75 -31.18 -39.70 -9.99
CA GLY A 75 -32.46 -39.41 -10.63
C GLY A 75 -32.80 -40.35 -11.78
N GLY A 76 -33.76 -39.98 -12.65
CA GLY A 76 -34.18 -40.82 -13.79
C GLY A 76 -34.73 -42.17 -13.41
N GLY A 77 -35.36 -42.30 -12.21
CA GLY A 77 -35.87 -43.56 -11.67
C GLY A 77 -34.78 -44.48 -11.07
N LEU A 78 -33.54 -43.99 -10.96
CA LEU A 78 -32.45 -44.68 -10.28
C LEU A 78 -32.25 -44.15 -8.88
N GLU A 79 -32.06 -45.06 -7.92
CA GLU A 79 -31.80 -44.69 -6.52
C GLU A 79 -30.29 -44.46 -6.26
N GLY A 80 -30.01 -43.70 -5.21
CA GLY A 80 -28.62 -43.43 -4.76
C GLY A 80 -28.00 -42.19 -5.35
N ASN A 81 -26.72 -42.02 -5.04
CA ASN A 81 -25.91 -40.92 -5.46
C ASN A 81 -24.94 -41.31 -6.59
N LEU A 82 -24.35 -40.32 -7.27
CA LEU A 82 -23.36 -40.52 -8.33
C LEU A 82 -21.98 -40.99 -7.79
N ASP A 83 -22.03 -42.00 -6.94
CA ASP A 83 -20.85 -42.65 -6.36
C ASP A 83 -20.55 -43.97 -7.09
N PRO A 84 -19.53 -44.03 -7.94
CA PRO A 84 -19.19 -45.24 -8.70
C PRO A 84 -18.96 -46.45 -7.81
N ALA A 85 -18.36 -46.28 -6.64
CA ALA A 85 -18.09 -47.41 -5.72
C ALA A 85 -19.31 -47.99 -5.06
N ALA A 86 -20.37 -47.18 -4.90
CA ALA A 86 -21.63 -47.57 -4.27
C ALA A 86 -22.69 -48.09 -5.28
N MET A 87 -22.64 -47.67 -6.55
CA MET A 87 -23.55 -48.07 -7.61
C MET A 87 -23.52 -49.58 -7.84
N SER A 88 -24.63 -50.18 -8.28
CA SER A 88 -24.63 -51.50 -8.96
C SER A 88 -24.04 -51.40 -10.36
N ASP A 89 -23.62 -52.51 -10.95
CA ASP A 89 -23.14 -52.53 -12.33
C ASP A 89 -24.26 -52.15 -13.34
N GLU A 90 -25.49 -52.47 -13.04
CA GLU A 90 -26.65 -52.05 -13.83
C GLU A 90 -26.87 -50.54 -13.79
N THR A 91 -26.80 -49.94 -12.58
CA THR A 91 -26.94 -48.52 -12.40
C THR A 91 -25.78 -47.75 -13.15
N LEU A 92 -24.53 -48.24 -13.00
CA LEU A 92 -23.40 -47.69 -13.68
C LEU A 92 -23.54 -47.75 -15.22
N ALA A 93 -24.03 -48.85 -15.76
CA ALA A 93 -24.28 -48.97 -17.21
C ALA A 93 -25.40 -48.00 -17.66
N LYS A 94 -26.46 -47.81 -16.90
CA LYS A 94 -27.55 -46.87 -17.23
C LYS A 94 -27.08 -45.42 -17.20
N VAL A 95 -26.26 -45.03 -16.20
CA VAL A 95 -25.66 -43.69 -16.14
C VAL A 95 -24.74 -43.46 -17.37
N LYS A 96 -23.91 -44.46 -17.74
CA LYS A 96 -23.07 -44.36 -18.93
C LYS A 96 -23.90 -44.20 -20.20
N ALA A 97 -24.94 -45.02 -20.36
CA ALA A 97 -25.85 -44.93 -21.52
C ALA A 97 -26.56 -43.58 -21.64
N LYS A 98 -26.93 -42.96 -20.50
CA LYS A 98 -27.53 -41.61 -20.49
C LYS A 98 -26.53 -40.57 -20.98
N LEU A 99 -25.30 -40.63 -20.52
CA LEU A 99 -24.21 -39.72 -20.93
C LEU A 99 -23.92 -39.87 -22.43
N ASP A 100 -23.80 -41.12 -22.91
CA ASP A 100 -23.54 -41.42 -24.32
C ASP A 100 -24.69 -40.92 -25.23
N ALA A 101 -25.94 -41.09 -24.81
CA ALA A 101 -27.11 -40.59 -25.54
C ALA A 101 -27.16 -39.04 -25.56
N ALA A 102 -26.61 -38.36 -24.56
CA ALA A 102 -26.53 -36.94 -24.49
C ALA A 102 -25.28 -36.36 -25.18
N GLY A 103 -24.34 -37.21 -25.65
CA GLY A 103 -23.06 -36.80 -26.24
C GLY A 103 -22.09 -36.19 -25.24
N LEU A 104 -22.22 -36.51 -23.95
CA LEU A 104 -21.40 -35.94 -22.90
C LEU A 104 -20.42 -36.94 -22.29
N ASP A 105 -19.16 -36.52 -22.11
CA ASP A 105 -18.17 -37.21 -21.31
C ASP A 105 -18.29 -36.79 -19.83
N LEU A 106 -18.46 -37.75 -18.90
CA LEU A 106 -18.25 -37.47 -17.47
C LEU A 106 -16.73 -37.42 -17.20
N VAL A 107 -16.12 -36.27 -17.42
CA VAL A 107 -14.64 -36.12 -17.47
C VAL A 107 -14.02 -36.04 -16.09
N ALA A 108 -14.73 -35.49 -15.10
CA ALA A 108 -14.27 -35.34 -13.73
C ALA A 108 -15.34 -35.73 -12.72
N LEU A 109 -14.90 -36.12 -11.52
CA LEU A 109 -15.77 -36.41 -10.40
C LEU A 109 -15.20 -35.79 -9.14
N TYR A 110 -15.98 -34.91 -8.50
CA TYR A 110 -15.68 -34.51 -7.13
C TYR A 110 -15.88 -35.70 -6.19
N TYR A 111 -14.80 -36.02 -5.49
CA TYR A 111 -14.77 -37.10 -4.50
C TYR A 111 -14.09 -36.56 -3.24
N GLY A 112 -14.84 -35.93 -2.32
CA GLY A 112 -14.35 -35.07 -1.25
C GLY A 112 -13.24 -35.69 -0.40
N GLY A 113 -13.31 -37.01 -0.11
CA GLY A 113 -12.27 -37.72 0.64
C GLY A 113 -12.17 -39.19 0.23
N PHE A 114 -10.97 -39.71 0.14
CA PHE A 114 -10.71 -41.11 -0.09
C PHE A 114 -10.61 -41.89 1.23
N PRO A 115 -11.04 -43.18 1.27
CA PRO A 115 -10.77 -44.02 2.43
C PRO A 115 -9.26 -44.28 2.60
N ASN A 116 -8.84 -44.62 3.83
CA ASN A 116 -7.43 -44.98 4.09
C ASN A 116 -7.08 -46.42 3.70
N ASP A 117 -8.03 -47.16 3.11
CA ASP A 117 -7.88 -48.52 2.64
C ASP A 117 -7.63 -48.56 1.13
N GLU A 118 -6.51 -49.11 0.72
CA GLU A 118 -6.11 -49.20 -0.70
C GLU A 118 -7.08 -50.03 -1.54
N THR A 119 -7.67 -51.11 -0.97
CA THR A 119 -8.62 -51.96 -1.70
C THR A 119 -9.90 -51.18 -2.03
N ALA A 120 -10.39 -50.38 -1.06
CA ALA A 120 -11.54 -49.53 -1.29
C ALA A 120 -11.23 -48.42 -2.31
N CYS A 121 -10.04 -47.82 -2.26
CA CYS A 121 -9.58 -46.83 -3.26
C CYS A 121 -9.50 -47.45 -4.65
N ARG A 122 -8.92 -48.68 -4.81
CA ARG A 122 -8.87 -49.36 -6.08
C ARG A 122 -10.24 -49.57 -6.70
N LYS A 123 -11.23 -49.94 -5.91
CA LYS A 123 -12.61 -50.08 -6.38
C LYS A 123 -13.16 -48.73 -6.90
N ILE A 124 -12.88 -47.64 -6.22
CA ILE A 124 -13.28 -46.29 -6.65
C ILE A 124 -12.64 -45.98 -8.00
N PHE A 125 -11.31 -46.13 -8.16
CA PHE A 125 -10.59 -45.83 -9.38
C PHE A 125 -11.05 -46.70 -10.57
N GLU A 126 -11.15 -48.02 -10.38
CA GLU A 126 -11.59 -48.94 -11.41
C GLU A 126 -12.98 -48.61 -11.96
N ARG A 127 -13.93 -48.39 -11.05
CA ARG A 127 -15.32 -48.11 -11.43
C ARG A 127 -15.49 -46.72 -12.04
N SER A 128 -14.74 -45.74 -11.56
CA SER A 128 -14.71 -44.40 -12.14
C SER A 128 -14.13 -44.41 -13.57
N LYS A 129 -13.09 -45.20 -13.81
CA LYS A 129 -12.55 -45.40 -15.15
C LYS A 129 -13.56 -46.00 -16.14
N ARG A 130 -14.45 -46.88 -15.66
CA ARG A 130 -15.54 -47.45 -16.50
C ARG A 130 -16.58 -46.40 -16.91
N LEU A 131 -16.76 -45.32 -16.14
CA LEU A 131 -17.60 -44.16 -16.48
C LEU A 131 -16.92 -43.13 -17.38
N GLY A 132 -15.60 -43.31 -17.64
CA GLY A 132 -14.82 -42.37 -18.45
C GLY A 132 -14.15 -41.24 -17.67
N ILE A 133 -14.19 -41.27 -16.33
CA ILE A 133 -13.59 -40.26 -15.47
C ILE A 133 -12.08 -40.24 -15.65
N ARG A 134 -11.51 -39.07 -15.88
CA ARG A 134 -10.08 -38.79 -16.04
C ARG A 134 -9.49 -37.97 -14.93
N TYR A 135 -10.35 -37.27 -14.16
CA TYR A 135 -9.93 -36.40 -13.04
C TYR A 135 -10.77 -36.70 -11.80
N PHE A 136 -10.12 -36.90 -10.69
CA PHE A 136 -10.75 -36.72 -9.38
C PHE A 136 -10.45 -35.32 -8.88
N VAL A 137 -11.49 -34.64 -8.37
CA VAL A 137 -11.39 -33.40 -7.64
C VAL A 137 -11.59 -33.73 -6.18
N SER A 138 -10.57 -33.54 -5.34
CA SER A 138 -10.60 -34.09 -3.99
C SER A 138 -9.76 -33.28 -2.99
N GLU A 139 -10.05 -33.50 -1.71
CA GLU A 139 -9.33 -32.91 -0.58
C GLU A 139 -8.64 -34.02 0.26
N PRO A 140 -7.69 -34.74 -0.33
CA PRO A 140 -7.03 -35.84 0.37
C PRO A 140 -6.16 -35.32 1.51
N GLN A 141 -6.05 -36.09 2.59
CA GLN A 141 -5.07 -35.82 3.62
C GLN A 141 -3.65 -36.10 3.08
N PRO A 142 -2.63 -35.37 3.52
CA PRO A 142 -1.26 -35.53 3.03
C PRO A 142 -0.75 -36.98 3.10
N GLU A 143 -1.19 -37.75 4.11
CA GLU A 143 -0.80 -39.14 4.33
C GLU A 143 -1.37 -40.09 3.27
N GLN A 144 -2.45 -39.70 2.58
CA GLN A 144 -3.10 -40.50 1.53
C GLN A 144 -2.43 -40.32 0.16
N LEU A 145 -1.77 -39.19 -0.06
CA LEU A 145 -1.21 -38.82 -1.37
C LEU A 145 -0.21 -39.84 -1.94
N PRO A 146 0.68 -40.49 -1.15
CA PRO A 146 1.56 -41.52 -1.70
C PRO A 146 0.80 -42.73 -2.29
N MET A 147 -0.29 -43.13 -1.70
CA MET A 147 -1.16 -44.21 -2.21
C MET A 147 -1.92 -43.73 -3.46
N LEU A 148 -2.51 -42.54 -3.36
CA LEU A 148 -3.28 -41.96 -4.47
C LEU A 148 -2.41 -41.69 -5.71
N ASP A 149 -1.14 -41.29 -5.56
CA ASP A 149 -0.22 -41.09 -6.67
C ASP A 149 0.06 -42.41 -7.42
N ARG A 150 0.26 -43.52 -6.70
CA ARG A 150 0.40 -44.83 -7.31
C ARG A 150 -0.84 -45.28 -8.08
N LEU A 151 -2.02 -45.16 -7.45
CA LEU A 151 -3.29 -45.51 -8.07
C LEU A 151 -3.61 -44.61 -9.27
N ALA A 152 -3.35 -43.33 -9.17
CA ALA A 152 -3.54 -42.35 -10.23
C ALA A 152 -2.70 -42.75 -11.50
N GLN A 153 -1.46 -43.11 -11.31
CA GLN A 153 -0.62 -43.62 -12.39
C GLN A 153 -1.11 -44.97 -12.97
N GLU A 154 -1.49 -45.92 -12.12
CA GLU A 154 -1.96 -47.21 -12.52
C GLU A 154 -3.24 -47.16 -13.36
N TYR A 155 -4.20 -46.31 -12.95
CA TYR A 155 -5.49 -46.21 -13.64
C TYR A 155 -5.50 -45.14 -14.72
N GLY A 156 -4.48 -44.27 -14.80
CA GLY A 156 -4.42 -43.12 -15.71
C GLY A 156 -5.43 -42.03 -15.38
N ILE A 157 -5.73 -41.82 -14.09
CA ILE A 157 -6.65 -40.82 -13.60
C ILE A 157 -5.85 -39.82 -12.78
N ILE A 158 -6.01 -38.55 -13.04
CA ILE A 158 -5.35 -37.46 -12.30
C ILE A 158 -6.13 -37.19 -11.01
N VAL A 159 -5.43 -36.99 -9.91
CA VAL A 159 -6.02 -36.51 -8.66
C VAL A 159 -5.66 -35.04 -8.48
N GLY A 160 -6.64 -34.16 -8.67
CA GLY A 160 -6.52 -32.73 -8.45
C GLY A 160 -6.85 -32.38 -7.00
N GLN A 161 -5.88 -31.82 -6.29
CA GLN A 161 -6.10 -31.30 -4.94
C GLN A 161 -6.96 -30.05 -5.00
N HIS A 162 -8.13 -30.11 -4.38
CA HIS A 162 -9.08 -29.02 -4.24
C HIS A 162 -8.98 -28.41 -2.84
N GLY A 163 -9.35 -27.16 -2.69
CA GLY A 163 -9.35 -26.49 -1.39
C GLY A 163 -10.38 -25.38 -1.30
N HIS A 164 -10.91 -25.20 -0.09
CA HIS A 164 -11.83 -24.13 0.26
C HIS A 164 -11.07 -22.99 0.96
N ASP A 165 -11.69 -22.36 1.97
CA ASP A 165 -11.03 -21.35 2.80
C ASP A 165 -10.00 -21.96 3.78
N LYS A 166 -9.19 -21.09 4.40
CA LYS A 166 -8.12 -21.50 5.32
C LYS A 166 -8.58 -22.33 6.50
N LYS A 167 -9.82 -22.14 6.96
CA LYS A 167 -10.37 -22.86 8.13
C LYS A 167 -10.81 -24.27 7.76
N SER A 168 -11.47 -24.43 6.62
CA SER A 168 -12.02 -25.72 6.16
C SER A 168 -10.98 -26.58 5.45
N SER A 169 -10.04 -25.98 4.72
CA SER A 169 -9.02 -26.70 3.95
C SER A 169 -7.59 -26.20 4.25
N PRO A 170 -7.09 -26.35 5.49
CA PRO A 170 -5.82 -25.75 5.93
C PRO A 170 -4.60 -26.18 5.12
N ASN A 171 -4.64 -27.33 4.46
CA ASN A 171 -3.55 -27.87 3.66
C ASN A 171 -3.59 -27.46 2.18
N THR A 172 -4.74 -27.02 1.67
CA THR A 172 -4.96 -26.79 0.22
C THR A 172 -5.55 -25.43 -0.11
N TRP A 173 -5.87 -24.60 0.89
CA TRP A 173 -6.47 -23.28 0.65
C TRP A 173 -5.58 -22.32 -0.14
N HIS A 174 -4.26 -22.45 -0.03
CA HIS A 174 -3.30 -21.52 -0.63
C HIS A 174 -2.43 -22.20 -1.68
N PRO A 175 -2.26 -21.61 -2.88
CA PRO A 175 -1.49 -22.20 -4.00
C PRO A 175 -0.07 -22.64 -3.63
N VAL A 176 0.60 -21.95 -2.70
CA VAL A 176 1.96 -22.32 -2.24
C VAL A 176 1.96 -23.67 -1.51
N LEU A 177 0.95 -23.93 -0.70
CA LEU A 177 0.85 -25.21 0.04
C LEU A 177 0.64 -26.35 -0.94
N VAL A 178 -0.28 -26.18 -1.89
CA VAL A 178 -0.54 -27.15 -2.96
C VAL A 178 0.69 -27.36 -3.83
N ALA A 179 1.39 -26.29 -4.24
CA ALA A 179 2.62 -26.42 -5.04
C ALA A 179 3.72 -27.17 -4.31
N LYS A 180 3.94 -26.90 -3.01
CA LYS A 180 4.90 -27.64 -2.16
C LYS A 180 4.53 -29.11 -2.05
N GLU A 181 3.25 -29.41 -1.90
CA GLU A 181 2.77 -30.78 -1.78
C GLU A 181 2.91 -31.53 -3.13
N CYS A 182 2.39 -30.96 -4.21
CA CYS A 182 2.50 -31.53 -5.56
C CYS A 182 3.96 -31.81 -6.00
N ALA A 183 4.92 -31.02 -5.51
CA ALA A 183 6.33 -31.20 -5.84
C ALA A 183 6.91 -32.54 -5.36
N LYS A 184 6.26 -33.22 -4.41
CA LYS A 184 6.69 -34.51 -3.85
C LYS A 184 6.24 -35.71 -4.68
N TYR A 185 5.30 -35.51 -5.63
CA TYR A 185 4.60 -36.55 -6.36
C TYR A 185 4.75 -36.40 -7.88
N THR A 186 4.32 -37.41 -8.60
CA THR A 186 4.29 -37.39 -10.08
C THR A 186 3.26 -36.38 -10.60
N PRO A 187 3.22 -36.06 -11.89
CA PRO A 187 2.19 -35.21 -12.47
C PRO A 187 0.74 -35.74 -12.33
N ALA A 188 0.58 -36.98 -11.88
CA ALA A 188 -0.73 -37.56 -11.61
C ALA A 188 -1.41 -36.93 -10.36
N ILE A 189 -0.62 -36.26 -9.51
CA ILE A 189 -1.15 -35.39 -8.43
C ILE A 189 -0.97 -33.92 -8.86
N GLY A 190 -2.08 -33.20 -9.00
CA GLY A 190 -2.08 -31.81 -9.44
C GLY A 190 -2.94 -30.91 -8.54
N ALA A 191 -3.08 -29.65 -8.95
CA ALA A 191 -3.95 -28.66 -8.32
C ALA A 191 -5.23 -28.50 -9.14
N PHE A 192 -6.37 -28.68 -8.50
CA PHE A 192 -7.69 -28.35 -9.04
C PHE A 192 -8.21 -27.17 -8.24
N ASN A 193 -8.20 -26.00 -8.84
CA ASN A 193 -8.27 -24.74 -8.10
C ASN A 193 -9.69 -24.16 -8.10
N ASP A 194 -10.15 -23.68 -6.96
CA ASP A 194 -11.38 -22.90 -6.88
C ASP A 194 -11.05 -21.42 -6.81
N THR A 195 -11.36 -20.68 -7.88
CA THR A 195 -11.07 -19.25 -7.95
C THR A 195 -11.99 -18.41 -7.06
N GLY A 196 -13.19 -18.88 -6.76
CA GLY A 196 -14.10 -18.22 -5.84
C GLY A 196 -13.55 -18.22 -4.40
N HIS A 197 -13.00 -19.35 -3.96
CA HIS A 197 -12.33 -19.43 -2.67
C HIS A 197 -11.04 -18.60 -2.61
N TRP A 198 -10.29 -18.53 -3.70
CA TRP A 198 -9.13 -17.65 -3.77
C TRP A 198 -9.52 -16.18 -3.62
N ILE A 199 -10.51 -15.69 -4.41
CA ILE A 199 -10.96 -14.31 -4.36
C ILE A 199 -11.52 -13.96 -2.97
N ARG A 200 -12.31 -14.84 -2.34
CA ARG A 200 -12.84 -14.63 -0.97
C ARG A 200 -11.73 -14.61 0.10
N SER A 201 -10.59 -15.24 -0.20
CA SER A 201 -9.40 -15.25 0.65
C SER A 201 -8.39 -14.14 0.30
N GLU A 202 -8.81 -13.16 -0.50
CA GLU A 202 -7.98 -12.03 -0.97
C GLU A 202 -6.73 -12.48 -1.77
N LEU A 203 -6.82 -13.65 -2.43
CA LEU A 203 -5.76 -14.14 -3.32
C LEU A 203 -6.08 -13.73 -4.76
N GLU A 204 -5.07 -13.23 -5.45
CA GLU A 204 -5.17 -12.91 -6.88
C GLU A 204 -5.09 -14.20 -7.71
N PRO A 205 -6.12 -14.56 -8.52
CA PRO A 205 -6.11 -15.81 -9.28
C PRO A 205 -4.93 -15.95 -10.25
N SER A 206 -4.48 -14.87 -10.88
CA SER A 206 -3.31 -14.86 -11.77
C SER A 206 -2.02 -15.20 -11.01
N GLU A 207 -1.85 -14.72 -9.78
CA GLU A 207 -0.71 -15.07 -8.93
C GLU A 207 -0.78 -16.53 -8.49
N GLY A 208 -1.97 -17.02 -8.13
CA GLY A 208 -2.20 -18.41 -7.77
C GLY A 208 -1.74 -19.37 -8.87
N VAL A 209 -2.14 -19.11 -10.10
CA VAL A 209 -1.71 -19.88 -11.29
C VAL A 209 -0.20 -19.79 -11.53
N ALA A 210 0.39 -18.61 -11.39
CA ALA A 210 1.83 -18.41 -11.54
C ALA A 210 2.65 -19.18 -10.49
N ILE A 211 2.12 -19.34 -9.26
CA ILE A 211 2.73 -20.14 -8.19
C ILE A 211 2.73 -21.64 -8.55
N LEU A 212 1.60 -22.14 -9.02
CA LEU A 212 1.41 -23.55 -9.33
C LEU A 212 2.18 -23.98 -10.58
N LYS A 213 2.38 -23.08 -11.54
CA LYS A 213 3.04 -23.35 -12.82
C LYS A 213 2.43 -24.59 -13.50
N GLY A 214 3.19 -25.51 -14.02
CA GLY A 214 2.72 -26.71 -14.70
C GLY A 214 1.99 -27.75 -13.82
N ARG A 215 1.57 -27.41 -12.60
CA ARG A 215 0.82 -28.31 -11.69
C ARG A 215 -0.68 -28.08 -11.68
N THR A 216 -1.19 -27.02 -12.31
CA THR A 216 -2.63 -26.82 -12.47
C THR A 216 -3.19 -27.86 -13.44
N VAL A 217 -4.15 -28.66 -12.98
CA VAL A 217 -4.85 -29.69 -13.78
C VAL A 217 -6.29 -29.33 -14.06
N GLY A 218 -6.89 -28.42 -13.27
CA GLY A 218 -8.24 -27.93 -13.52
C GLY A 218 -8.65 -26.81 -12.59
N PHE A 219 -9.88 -26.35 -12.82
CA PHE A 219 -10.54 -25.28 -12.05
C PHE A 219 -12.01 -25.60 -11.79
N ASP A 220 -12.47 -25.21 -10.60
CA ASP A 220 -13.81 -24.70 -10.34
C ASP A 220 -13.75 -23.19 -10.52
N LEU A 221 -14.18 -22.74 -11.71
CA LEU A 221 -13.95 -21.38 -12.16
C LEU A 221 -15.15 -20.50 -11.81
N HIS A 222 -14.90 -19.53 -10.93
CA HIS A 222 -15.82 -18.51 -10.48
C HIS A 222 -15.30 -17.11 -10.79
N ASP A 223 -16.20 -16.14 -10.93
CA ASP A 223 -15.93 -14.73 -10.78
C ASP A 223 -16.90 -14.12 -9.77
N LEU A 224 -16.47 -13.18 -8.97
CA LEU A 224 -17.27 -12.66 -7.85
C LEU A 224 -17.47 -11.15 -7.95
N ASP A 225 -18.61 -10.66 -7.48
CA ASP A 225 -18.83 -9.23 -7.25
C ASP A 225 -18.08 -8.76 -5.97
N THR A 226 -18.13 -7.46 -5.69
CA THR A 226 -17.51 -6.85 -4.50
C THR A 226 -18.10 -7.32 -3.17
N HIS A 227 -19.19 -8.09 -3.18
CA HIS A 227 -19.84 -8.68 -2.02
C HIS A 227 -19.57 -10.20 -1.90
N GLY A 228 -18.73 -10.75 -2.77
CA GLY A 228 -18.37 -12.18 -2.78
C GLY A 228 -19.44 -13.11 -3.37
N ARG A 229 -20.40 -12.61 -4.15
CA ARG A 229 -21.43 -13.40 -4.85
C ARG A 229 -20.98 -13.69 -6.27
N ASP A 230 -21.29 -14.88 -6.76
CA ASP A 230 -20.96 -15.27 -8.13
C ASP A 230 -21.68 -14.38 -9.15
N VAL A 231 -20.93 -13.96 -10.15
CA VAL A 231 -21.37 -13.24 -11.35
C VAL A 231 -20.80 -13.94 -12.59
N PRO A 232 -21.36 -13.72 -13.79
CA PRO A 232 -20.81 -14.31 -15.01
C PRO A 232 -19.33 -13.96 -15.20
N LEU A 233 -18.51 -14.91 -15.65
CA LEU A 233 -17.06 -14.76 -15.81
C LEU A 233 -16.71 -13.50 -16.61
N GLY A 234 -15.71 -12.77 -16.12
CA GLY A 234 -15.22 -11.52 -16.71
C GLY A 234 -16.04 -10.28 -16.33
N THR A 235 -17.07 -10.41 -15.50
CA THR A 235 -17.89 -9.28 -15.03
C THR A 235 -17.64 -8.92 -13.56
N GLY A 236 -16.85 -9.74 -12.85
CA GLY A 236 -16.53 -9.57 -11.44
C GLY A 236 -15.16 -8.95 -11.19
N VAL A 237 -14.69 -9.12 -9.95
CA VAL A 237 -13.41 -8.56 -9.46
C VAL A 237 -12.23 -9.53 -9.61
N GLY A 238 -12.46 -10.79 -10.03
CA GLY A 238 -11.46 -11.86 -10.07
C GLY A 238 -10.42 -11.73 -11.18
N LYS A 239 -10.55 -10.76 -12.10
CA LYS A 239 -9.65 -10.55 -13.26
C LYS A 239 -9.37 -11.83 -14.03
N ILE A 240 -10.42 -12.61 -14.30
CA ILE A 240 -10.32 -13.96 -14.87
C ILE A 240 -9.61 -13.97 -16.24
N ALA A 241 -9.79 -12.94 -17.07
CA ALA A 241 -9.08 -12.81 -18.34
C ALA A 241 -7.53 -12.77 -18.14
N GLU A 242 -7.04 -12.05 -17.13
CA GLU A 242 -5.61 -11.97 -16.80
C GLU A 242 -5.08 -13.30 -16.24
N MET A 243 -5.88 -13.97 -15.43
CA MET A 243 -5.56 -15.32 -14.92
C MET A 243 -5.42 -16.33 -16.08
N LEU A 244 -6.32 -16.32 -17.06
CA LEU A 244 -6.27 -17.20 -18.24
C LEU A 244 -5.04 -16.93 -19.11
N GLU A 245 -4.65 -15.66 -19.31
CA GLU A 245 -3.38 -15.30 -19.98
C GLU A 245 -2.17 -15.87 -19.23
N THR A 246 -2.19 -15.74 -17.90
CA THR A 246 -1.11 -16.27 -17.05
C THR A 246 -1.07 -17.80 -17.13
N LEU A 247 -2.22 -18.47 -17.09
CA LEU A 247 -2.35 -19.91 -17.25
C LEU A 247 -1.70 -20.40 -18.55
N ALA A 248 -2.06 -19.77 -19.67
CA ALA A 248 -1.47 -20.11 -20.97
C ALA A 248 0.06 -19.96 -21.01
N ALA A 249 0.58 -18.95 -20.31
CA ALA A 249 2.01 -18.65 -20.28
C ALA A 249 2.84 -19.60 -19.40
N VAL A 250 2.25 -20.13 -18.31
CA VAL A 250 3.01 -20.91 -17.30
C VAL A 250 2.67 -22.39 -17.25
N ASN A 251 1.57 -22.82 -17.88
CA ASN A 251 1.07 -24.20 -17.82
C ASN A 251 0.86 -24.80 -19.22
N PRO A 252 1.85 -25.50 -19.80
CA PRO A 252 1.72 -26.13 -21.10
C PRO A 252 0.92 -27.43 -21.08
N ASN A 253 0.56 -27.94 -19.90
CA ASN A 253 -0.14 -29.20 -19.72
C ASN A 253 -1.65 -29.06 -19.96
N PRO A 254 -2.38 -30.15 -20.23
CA PRO A 254 -3.83 -30.13 -20.34
C PRO A 254 -4.49 -29.62 -19.05
N VAL A 255 -5.49 -28.76 -19.21
CA VAL A 255 -6.26 -28.17 -18.10
C VAL A 255 -7.76 -28.35 -18.36
N LEU A 256 -8.46 -28.85 -17.34
CA LEU A 256 -9.91 -28.89 -17.31
C LEU A 256 -10.46 -27.58 -16.72
N ILE A 257 -11.19 -26.80 -17.49
CA ILE A 257 -11.82 -25.56 -17.05
C ILE A 257 -13.27 -25.84 -16.74
N GLY A 258 -13.58 -26.11 -15.47
CA GLY A 258 -14.93 -26.34 -14.97
C GLY A 258 -15.61 -25.02 -14.66
N ILE A 259 -16.72 -24.72 -15.30
CA ILE A 259 -17.57 -23.60 -14.91
C ILE A 259 -18.38 -24.04 -13.71
N GLU A 260 -18.17 -23.40 -12.57
CA GLU A 260 -19.01 -23.54 -11.39
C GLU A 260 -19.65 -22.17 -11.08
N TYR A 261 -20.99 -22.14 -11.04
CA TYR A 261 -21.76 -20.91 -10.85
C TYR A 261 -22.81 -21.11 -9.76
N ASN A 262 -22.66 -20.41 -8.65
CA ASN A 262 -23.43 -20.67 -7.44
C ASN A 262 -24.61 -19.71 -7.22
N SER A 263 -24.76 -18.67 -8.02
CA SER A 263 -25.91 -17.78 -8.01
C SER A 263 -27.07 -18.37 -8.82
N ASN A 264 -28.32 -18.01 -8.49
CA ASN A 264 -29.53 -18.40 -9.19
C ASN A 264 -29.66 -19.93 -9.44
N PRO A 265 -29.57 -20.79 -8.40
CA PRO A 265 -29.50 -22.25 -8.56
C PRO A 265 -30.78 -22.89 -9.16
N GLU A 266 -31.89 -22.15 -9.22
CA GLU A 266 -33.13 -22.58 -9.87
C GLU A 266 -33.07 -22.48 -11.40
N ASN A 267 -32.30 -21.50 -11.93
CA ASN A 267 -32.14 -21.30 -13.36
C ASN A 267 -30.77 -20.67 -13.69
N PRO A 268 -29.65 -21.40 -13.53
CA PRO A 268 -28.30 -20.86 -13.78
C PRO A 268 -27.93 -20.82 -15.28
N THR A 269 -28.68 -21.52 -16.16
CA THR A 269 -28.35 -21.70 -17.59
C THR A 269 -28.00 -20.41 -18.33
N PRO A 270 -28.77 -19.29 -18.23
CA PRO A 270 -28.41 -18.07 -18.95
C PRO A 270 -27.07 -17.46 -18.52
N ASP A 271 -26.70 -17.61 -17.26
CA ASP A 271 -25.42 -17.11 -16.75
C ASP A 271 -24.25 -18.02 -17.15
N VAL A 272 -24.48 -19.34 -17.18
CA VAL A 272 -23.51 -20.31 -17.70
C VAL A 272 -23.24 -20.11 -19.19
N GLU A 273 -24.24 -19.79 -20.00
CA GLU A 273 -24.08 -19.43 -21.41
C GLU A 273 -23.16 -18.20 -21.57
N GLN A 274 -23.31 -17.19 -20.71
CA GLN A 274 -22.42 -16.02 -20.70
C GLN A 274 -20.98 -16.41 -20.32
N CYS A 275 -20.82 -17.31 -19.33
CA CYS A 275 -19.50 -17.84 -18.95
C CYS A 275 -18.83 -18.60 -20.10
N LEU A 276 -19.58 -19.44 -20.83
CA LEU A 276 -19.09 -20.16 -22.01
C LEU A 276 -18.63 -19.19 -23.09
N ALA A 277 -19.46 -18.21 -23.43
CA ALA A 277 -19.14 -17.20 -24.45
C ALA A 277 -17.89 -16.39 -24.08
N PHE A 278 -17.71 -16.06 -22.79
CA PHE A 278 -16.51 -15.40 -22.30
C PHE A 278 -15.27 -16.28 -22.48
N LEU A 279 -15.31 -17.54 -22.06
CA LEU A 279 -14.17 -18.46 -22.18
C LEU A 279 -13.77 -18.73 -23.61
N GLU A 280 -14.71 -18.93 -24.51
CA GLU A 280 -14.49 -19.11 -25.94
C GLU A 280 -13.79 -17.89 -26.56
N LYS A 281 -14.29 -16.69 -26.25
CA LYS A 281 -13.70 -15.42 -26.69
C LYS A 281 -12.27 -15.25 -26.19
N GLU A 282 -12.04 -15.50 -24.90
CA GLU A 282 -10.71 -15.35 -24.30
C GLU A 282 -9.74 -16.40 -24.85
N ALA A 283 -10.18 -17.64 -25.08
CA ALA A 283 -9.33 -18.68 -25.68
C ALA A 283 -8.85 -18.25 -27.09
N VAL A 284 -9.75 -17.75 -27.93
CA VAL A 284 -9.41 -17.24 -29.27
C VAL A 284 -8.43 -16.07 -29.18
N ARG A 285 -8.69 -15.12 -28.29
CA ARG A 285 -7.83 -13.94 -28.07
C ARG A 285 -6.42 -14.37 -27.65
N ILE A 286 -6.31 -15.24 -26.64
CA ILE A 286 -5.02 -15.69 -26.10
C ILE A 286 -4.27 -16.54 -27.13
N ALA A 287 -4.96 -17.47 -27.82
CA ALA A 287 -4.34 -18.33 -28.82
C ALA A 287 -3.81 -17.57 -30.06
N SER A 288 -4.37 -16.37 -30.34
CA SER A 288 -3.96 -15.52 -31.47
C SER A 288 -2.74 -14.62 -31.18
N GLN A 289 -2.30 -14.52 -29.93
CA GLN A 289 -1.25 -13.60 -29.50
C GLN A 289 0.01 -14.36 -28.99
N PRO A 290 1.19 -13.70 -28.97
CA PRO A 290 2.34 -14.22 -28.24
C PRO A 290 2.04 -14.35 -26.77
N LEU A 291 2.41 -15.46 -26.14
CA LEU A 291 2.18 -15.68 -24.72
C LEU A 291 2.89 -14.62 -23.86
N LYS A 292 2.19 -14.13 -22.84
CA LYS A 292 2.67 -13.15 -21.87
C LYS A 292 3.93 -13.69 -21.16
N LYS A 293 4.97 -12.86 -21.02
CA LYS A 293 6.10 -13.19 -20.15
C LYS A 293 5.69 -12.97 -18.70
N VAL A 294 5.54 -14.05 -17.95
CA VAL A 294 5.29 -14.00 -16.52
C VAL A 294 6.62 -13.90 -15.80
N PRO A 295 6.88 -12.81 -15.04
CA PRO A 295 8.13 -12.70 -14.30
C PRO A 295 8.22 -13.82 -13.24
N PRO A 296 9.43 -14.29 -12.92
CA PRO A 296 9.59 -15.29 -11.86
C PRO A 296 9.11 -14.72 -10.54
N ARG A 297 8.41 -15.54 -9.76
CA ARG A 297 7.93 -15.16 -8.42
C ARG A 297 9.11 -14.74 -7.55
N LYS A 298 8.94 -13.65 -6.82
CA LYS A 298 9.92 -13.22 -5.82
C LYS A 298 10.06 -14.29 -4.74
N LYS A 299 11.30 -14.57 -4.35
CA LYS A 299 11.57 -15.43 -3.19
C LYS A 299 11.07 -14.77 -1.91
N PRO A 300 10.62 -15.55 -0.91
CA PRO A 300 10.33 -15.00 0.40
C PRO A 300 11.52 -14.20 0.94
N GLY A 301 11.25 -13.00 1.47
CA GLY A 301 12.29 -12.12 1.98
C GLY A 301 11.88 -10.66 2.05
N PHE A 302 12.83 -9.84 2.42
CA PHE A 302 12.72 -8.38 2.45
C PHE A 302 13.35 -7.79 1.20
N TYR A 303 12.64 -6.87 0.57
CA TYR A 303 13.08 -6.15 -0.62
C TYR A 303 13.05 -4.66 -0.36
N VAL A 304 14.07 -3.96 -0.83
CA VAL A 304 14.18 -2.51 -0.68
C VAL A 304 14.69 -1.87 -1.95
N GLY A 305 14.14 -0.71 -2.28
CA GLY A 305 14.59 0.13 -3.38
C GLY A 305 14.46 1.60 -3.03
N ALA A 306 15.26 2.43 -3.69
CA ALA A 306 15.29 3.84 -3.40
C ALA A 306 15.44 4.67 -4.67
N ALA A 307 14.93 5.90 -4.63
CA ALA A 307 15.08 6.89 -5.70
C ALA A 307 14.92 8.30 -5.15
N SER A 308 15.35 9.29 -5.93
CA SER A 308 15.15 10.71 -5.64
C SER A 308 14.63 11.43 -6.88
N CYS A 309 13.91 12.54 -6.68
CA CYS A 309 13.54 13.46 -7.75
C CYS A 309 13.74 14.91 -7.33
N ASP A 310 14.14 15.74 -8.29
CA ASP A 310 14.27 17.19 -8.13
C ASP A 310 12.91 17.87 -8.23
N LEU A 311 12.60 18.70 -7.26
CA LEU A 311 11.37 19.49 -7.16
C LEU A 311 11.64 21.01 -7.24
N THR A 312 12.85 21.41 -7.63
CA THR A 312 13.22 22.81 -7.77
C THR A 312 12.55 23.42 -9.01
N PRO A 313 11.65 24.40 -8.86
CA PRO A 313 10.98 25.01 -10.01
C PRO A 313 11.90 26.01 -10.74
N GLU A 314 11.69 26.16 -12.04
CA GLU A 314 12.40 27.14 -12.87
C GLU A 314 11.74 28.54 -12.85
N ARG A 315 10.46 28.62 -12.46
CA ARG A 315 9.72 29.87 -12.35
C ARG A 315 9.72 30.38 -10.91
N PRO A 316 9.55 31.71 -10.69
CA PRO A 316 9.38 32.27 -9.35
C PRO A 316 8.22 31.62 -8.60
N VAL A 317 8.39 31.39 -7.29
CA VAL A 317 7.42 30.70 -6.43
C VAL A 317 7.27 31.41 -5.08
N PHE A 318 6.13 31.22 -4.43
CA PHE A 318 5.97 31.58 -3.02
C PHE A 318 6.75 30.60 -2.12
N LEU A 319 7.47 31.15 -1.14
CA LEU A 319 8.12 30.36 -0.09
C LEU A 319 7.22 30.20 1.14
N SER A 320 7.19 28.98 1.70
CA SER A 320 6.48 28.62 2.92
C SER A 320 7.17 29.12 4.21
N GLY A 321 6.46 29.02 5.34
CA GLY A 321 7.03 29.09 6.69
C GLY A 321 6.97 30.44 7.38
N GLN A 322 6.56 31.52 6.70
CA GLN A 322 6.39 32.86 7.28
C GLN A 322 4.97 33.39 7.06
N PHE A 323 4.54 34.36 7.88
CA PHE A 323 3.26 35.01 7.66
C PHE A 323 3.28 36.01 6.50
N HIS A 324 4.44 36.64 6.23
CA HIS A 324 4.58 37.59 5.12
C HIS A 324 4.96 36.83 3.83
N THR A 325 4.53 37.38 2.71
CA THR A 325 4.83 36.85 1.38
C THR A 325 6.34 36.96 1.10
N ARG A 326 6.93 35.82 0.70
CA ARG A 326 8.27 35.75 0.16
C ARG A 326 8.20 35.08 -1.20
N ILE A 327 8.89 35.62 -2.18
CA ILE A 327 9.00 35.09 -3.53
C ILE A 327 10.48 34.77 -3.78
N ALA A 328 10.75 33.59 -4.32
CA ALA A 328 12.06 33.17 -4.75
C ALA A 328 12.06 32.89 -6.27
N SER A 329 13.05 33.43 -6.97
CA SER A 329 13.34 33.18 -8.38
C SER A 329 14.64 32.38 -8.58
N GLU A 330 15.34 32.07 -7.48
CA GLU A 330 16.63 31.39 -7.49
C GLU A 330 16.65 30.31 -6.38
N ALA A 331 17.47 29.30 -6.60
CA ALA A 331 17.78 28.29 -5.58
C ALA A 331 19.24 28.41 -5.12
N SER A 332 19.44 28.38 -3.80
CA SER A 332 20.79 28.19 -3.21
C SER A 332 21.17 26.72 -3.23
N THR A 333 20.21 25.85 -2.93
CA THR A 333 20.32 24.40 -3.04
C THR A 333 19.04 23.84 -3.63
N PRO A 334 19.10 22.73 -4.38
CA PRO A 334 17.87 22.09 -4.87
C PRO A 334 17.01 21.56 -3.73
N VAL A 335 15.69 21.62 -3.90
CA VAL A 335 14.72 20.93 -3.05
C VAL A 335 14.30 19.63 -3.73
N ILE A 336 14.34 18.52 -2.99
CA ILE A 336 14.14 17.19 -3.56
C ILE A 336 13.09 16.41 -2.77
N ALA A 337 12.56 15.36 -3.38
CA ALA A 337 11.89 14.28 -2.68
C ALA A 337 12.71 12.99 -2.79
N ASN A 338 12.93 12.36 -1.65
CA ASN A 338 13.60 11.07 -1.53
C ASN A 338 12.57 10.00 -1.22
N VAL A 339 12.69 8.86 -1.87
CA VAL A 339 11.76 7.73 -1.79
C VAL A 339 12.51 6.49 -1.37
N VAL A 340 12.01 5.79 -0.35
CA VAL A 340 12.39 4.41 -0.03
C VAL A 340 11.14 3.57 -0.08
N VAL A 341 11.20 2.50 -0.84
CA VAL A 341 10.16 1.49 -0.91
C VAL A 341 10.66 0.22 -0.26
N MET A 342 9.89 -0.30 0.68
CA MET A 342 10.16 -1.56 1.36
C MET A 342 9.03 -2.54 1.09
N GLU A 343 9.36 -3.81 0.90
CA GLU A 343 8.40 -4.89 0.70
C GLU A 343 8.86 -6.14 1.44
N SER A 344 7.95 -6.81 2.13
CA SER A 344 8.18 -8.16 2.65
C SER A 344 7.32 -9.16 1.89
N VAL A 345 7.93 -10.22 1.39
CA VAL A 345 7.26 -11.31 0.71
C VAL A 345 7.33 -12.53 1.63
N GLY A 346 6.18 -13.02 2.05
CA GLY A 346 6.07 -14.23 2.85
C GLY A 346 6.18 -15.51 1.99
N GLU A 347 6.29 -16.65 2.66
CA GLU A 347 6.29 -17.94 1.99
C GLU A 347 4.97 -18.22 1.25
N GLU A 348 3.86 -17.71 1.80
CA GLU A 348 2.51 -17.85 1.22
C GLU A 348 2.20 -16.78 0.16
N GLY A 349 3.17 -15.91 -0.22
CA GLY A 349 2.98 -14.84 -1.20
C GLY A 349 2.41 -13.55 -0.60
N SER A 350 1.87 -13.58 0.60
CA SER A 350 1.39 -12.37 1.26
C SER A 350 2.53 -11.37 1.44
N SER A 351 2.36 -10.17 0.92
CA SER A 351 3.34 -9.09 1.07
C SER A 351 2.74 -7.93 1.84
N ASP A 352 3.58 -7.28 2.63
CA ASP A 352 3.29 -5.93 3.12
C ASP A 352 4.31 -4.99 2.52
N CYS A 353 3.93 -3.75 2.23
CA CYS A 353 4.82 -2.78 1.63
C CYS A 353 4.66 -1.40 2.27
N VAL A 354 5.68 -0.56 2.08
CA VAL A 354 5.72 0.82 2.54
C VAL A 354 6.35 1.67 1.47
N PHE A 355 5.70 2.77 1.13
CA PHE A 355 6.22 3.84 0.28
C PHE A 355 6.50 5.05 1.18
N LEU A 356 7.73 5.20 1.63
CA LEU A 356 8.14 6.31 2.50
C LEU A 356 8.82 7.41 1.68
N LEU A 357 8.23 8.59 1.71
CA LEU A 357 8.75 9.77 1.03
C LEU A 357 9.11 10.86 2.05
N SER A 358 10.30 11.44 1.87
CA SER A 358 10.73 12.64 2.57
C SER A 358 10.92 13.76 1.55
N MET A 359 10.17 14.85 1.71
CA MET A 359 10.14 15.99 0.79
C MET A 359 10.72 17.23 1.45
N ASP A 360 11.57 17.97 0.74
CA ASP A 360 12.02 19.29 1.17
C ASP A 360 10.88 20.29 1.00
N THR A 361 10.05 20.37 2.03
CA THR A 361 8.94 21.32 2.15
C THR A 361 8.73 21.68 3.60
N CYS A 362 7.97 22.75 3.84
CA CYS A 362 7.67 23.20 5.20
C CYS A 362 6.75 22.23 5.93
N VAL A 363 5.69 21.77 5.28
CA VAL A 363 4.66 20.91 5.86
C VAL A 363 3.85 20.25 4.75
N ILE A 364 3.41 19.02 4.93
CA ILE A 364 2.48 18.36 4.02
C ILE A 364 1.08 18.95 4.25
N ARG A 365 0.62 19.77 3.31
CA ARG A 365 -0.70 20.42 3.38
C ARG A 365 -1.80 19.51 2.84
N PRO A 366 -3.06 19.63 3.31
CA PRO A 366 -4.18 18.82 2.84
C PRO A 366 -4.38 18.86 1.33
N GLU A 367 -4.22 20.03 0.70
CA GLU A 367 -4.38 20.22 -0.74
C GLU A 367 -3.38 19.34 -1.52
N PHE A 368 -2.12 19.36 -1.11
CA PHE A 368 -1.10 18.50 -1.71
C PHE A 368 -1.35 17.02 -1.41
N ASN A 369 -1.61 16.66 -0.15
CA ASN A 369 -1.83 15.28 0.27
C ASN A 369 -2.99 14.62 -0.50
N GLN A 370 -4.12 15.33 -0.60
CA GLN A 370 -5.30 14.83 -1.32
C GLN A 370 -5.03 14.66 -2.82
N ALA A 371 -4.40 15.67 -3.46
CA ALA A 371 -4.07 15.62 -4.88
C ALA A 371 -3.07 14.48 -5.18
N PHE A 372 -2.04 14.34 -4.36
CA PHE A 372 -1.02 13.30 -4.52
C PHE A 372 -1.59 11.90 -4.30
N ARG A 373 -2.37 11.67 -3.24
CA ARG A 373 -3.01 10.37 -2.97
C ARG A 373 -4.02 9.97 -4.03
N LYS A 374 -4.75 10.96 -4.60
CA LYS A 374 -5.62 10.73 -5.75
C LYS A 374 -4.80 10.25 -6.96
N ALA A 375 -3.76 10.99 -7.33
CA ALA A 375 -2.90 10.64 -8.46
C ALA A 375 -2.17 9.29 -8.25
N PHE A 376 -1.77 8.98 -7.02
CA PHE A 376 -1.18 7.68 -6.67
C PHE A 376 -2.15 6.53 -6.93
N ARG A 377 -3.43 6.63 -6.49
CA ARG A 377 -4.46 5.60 -6.75
C ARG A 377 -4.76 5.44 -8.24
N GLU A 378 -4.78 6.53 -9.00
CA GLU A 378 -5.03 6.50 -10.44
C GLU A 378 -3.85 5.88 -11.21
N THR A 379 -2.62 6.15 -10.79
CA THR A 379 -1.40 5.64 -11.45
C THR A 379 -1.07 4.21 -11.04
N PHE A 380 -1.33 3.85 -9.77
CA PHE A 380 -0.95 2.58 -9.16
C PHE A 380 -2.16 1.91 -8.48
N PRO A 381 -3.20 1.52 -9.23
CA PRO A 381 -4.42 0.94 -8.65
C PRO A 381 -4.19 -0.38 -7.92
N GLN A 382 -3.05 -1.04 -8.15
CA GLN A 382 -2.65 -2.28 -7.51
C GLN A 382 -2.10 -2.09 -6.09
N TRP A 383 -1.84 -0.85 -5.63
CA TRP A 383 -1.27 -0.59 -4.32
C TRP A 383 -2.25 0.14 -3.41
N ASP A 384 -2.34 -0.33 -2.17
CA ASP A 384 -3.10 0.36 -1.14
C ASP A 384 -2.46 1.72 -0.81
N VAL A 385 -3.21 2.80 -1.02
CA VAL A 385 -2.78 4.16 -0.74
C VAL A 385 -2.44 4.40 0.74
N ASN A 386 -2.94 3.55 1.65
CA ASN A 386 -2.61 3.60 3.07
C ASN A 386 -1.22 3.01 3.39
N LYS A 387 -0.49 2.53 2.37
CA LYS A 387 0.92 2.16 2.47
C LYS A 387 1.86 3.33 2.13
N LEU A 388 1.30 4.46 1.70
CA LEU A 388 2.03 5.69 1.33
C LEU A 388 2.15 6.62 2.54
N ILE A 389 3.38 7.03 2.84
CA ILE A 389 3.75 7.99 3.90
C ILE A 389 4.47 9.18 3.25
N LEU A 390 3.93 10.36 3.44
CA LEU A 390 4.52 11.62 2.99
C LEU A 390 5.03 12.39 4.21
N SER A 391 6.31 12.73 4.27
CA SER A 391 6.91 13.53 5.35
C SER A 391 7.62 14.78 4.83
N ALA A 392 7.67 15.82 5.66
CA ALA A 392 8.34 17.08 5.39
C ALA A 392 9.62 17.24 6.21
N THR A 393 10.69 17.77 5.62
CA THR A 393 11.93 18.14 6.32
C THR A 393 11.78 19.42 7.14
N HIS A 394 10.69 20.14 6.96
CA HIS A 394 10.33 21.40 7.56
C HIS A 394 11.20 22.58 7.15
N THR A 395 11.74 22.58 5.92
CA THR A 395 12.45 23.78 5.43
C THR A 395 11.50 24.94 5.20
N HIS A 396 11.84 26.11 5.76
CA HIS A 396 11.10 27.35 5.57
C HIS A 396 11.53 28.11 4.31
N ALA A 397 12.36 27.53 3.49
CA ALA A 397 12.83 28.08 2.22
C ALA A 397 12.44 27.24 1.01
N ALA A 398 11.39 26.42 1.15
CA ALA A 398 10.80 25.65 0.04
C ALA A 398 9.52 26.30 -0.49
N PRO A 399 9.13 25.96 -1.75
CA PRO A 399 7.89 26.42 -2.34
C PRO A 399 6.65 26.02 -1.53
N HIS A 400 5.63 26.87 -1.60
CA HIS A 400 4.37 26.64 -0.91
C HIS A 400 3.50 25.60 -1.63
N ILE A 401 3.00 24.61 -0.88
CA ILE A 401 2.14 23.51 -1.36
C ILE A 401 0.76 23.46 -0.70
N GLY A 402 0.27 24.62 -0.22
CA GLY A 402 -1.08 24.77 0.34
C GLY A 402 -2.06 25.36 -0.67
N GLY A 403 -3.20 25.83 -0.16
CA GLY A 403 -4.23 26.46 -0.97
C GLY A 403 -3.79 27.77 -1.62
N ASP A 404 -4.25 28.00 -2.84
CA ASP A 404 -4.06 29.28 -3.52
C ASP A 404 -4.68 30.44 -2.72
N GLY A 405 -3.99 31.60 -2.75
CA GLY A 405 -4.42 32.79 -2.01
C GLY A 405 -4.06 32.79 -0.51
N TYR A 406 -3.24 31.83 -0.06
CA TYR A 406 -2.59 31.95 1.26
C TYR A 406 -1.59 33.10 1.28
N TYR A 407 -0.71 33.17 0.28
CA TYR A 407 0.13 34.30 -0.05
C TYR A 407 -0.44 35.08 -1.23
N ARG A 408 -0.08 36.36 -1.38
CA ARG A 408 -0.56 37.26 -2.43
C ARG A 408 0.58 38.04 -3.07
N THR A 409 0.47 38.26 -4.38
CA THR A 409 1.35 39.14 -5.16
C THR A 409 0.58 39.65 -6.38
N ASP A 410 1.04 40.78 -6.95
CA ASP A 410 0.58 41.28 -8.25
C ASP A 410 1.48 40.80 -9.41
N GLN A 411 2.57 40.09 -9.11
CA GLN A 411 3.51 39.56 -10.08
C GLN A 411 2.90 38.30 -10.76
N LYS A 412 2.62 38.41 -12.06
CA LYS A 412 1.91 37.36 -12.83
C LYS A 412 2.78 36.14 -13.16
N GLU A 413 4.09 36.29 -13.15
CA GLU A 413 5.09 35.24 -13.44
C GLU A 413 5.27 34.23 -12.31
N VAL A 414 4.81 34.58 -11.09
CA VAL A 414 4.92 33.70 -9.92
C VAL A 414 3.95 32.52 -10.05
N MET A 415 4.50 31.31 -9.97
CA MET A 415 3.68 30.09 -9.93
C MET A 415 2.71 30.11 -8.74
N SER A 416 1.46 29.77 -8.99
CA SER A 416 0.51 29.49 -7.92
C SER A 416 0.89 28.20 -7.19
N SER A 417 0.32 27.99 -6.00
CA SER A 417 0.55 26.74 -5.26
C SER A 417 0.01 25.53 -6.01
N SER A 418 -1.14 25.65 -6.68
CA SER A 418 -1.72 24.58 -7.49
C SER A 418 -0.85 24.23 -8.72
N GLU A 419 -0.22 25.21 -9.40
CA GLU A 419 0.72 24.95 -10.47
C GLU A 419 1.97 24.20 -9.95
N TYR A 420 2.49 24.59 -8.78
CA TYR A 420 3.64 23.90 -8.20
C TYR A 420 3.29 22.48 -7.73
N ILE A 421 2.11 22.27 -7.17
CA ILE A 421 1.61 20.91 -6.84
C ILE A 421 1.55 20.04 -8.10
N ALA A 422 1.00 20.57 -9.19
CA ALA A 422 0.92 19.86 -10.47
C ALA A 422 2.31 19.54 -11.06
N PHE A 423 3.31 20.41 -10.82
CA PHE A 423 4.70 20.17 -11.18
C PHE A 423 5.34 19.03 -10.37
N CYS A 424 5.06 18.93 -9.07
CA CYS A 424 5.65 17.94 -8.17
C CYS A 424 5.12 16.51 -8.39
N ILE A 425 3.80 16.38 -8.57
CA ILE A 425 3.12 15.08 -8.56
C ILE A 425 3.72 14.08 -9.57
N PRO A 426 3.84 14.36 -10.86
CA PRO A 426 4.36 13.38 -11.83
C PRO A 426 5.82 12.99 -11.55
N ARG A 427 6.65 13.91 -11.04
CA ARG A 427 8.04 13.65 -10.68
C ARG A 427 8.16 12.67 -9.51
N MET A 428 7.32 12.87 -8.50
CA MET A 428 7.30 12.00 -7.33
C MET A 428 6.72 10.62 -7.64
N LEU A 429 5.69 10.53 -8.49
CA LEU A 429 5.16 9.24 -8.95
C LEU A 429 6.20 8.47 -9.76
N ALA A 430 6.94 9.13 -10.66
CA ALA A 430 8.05 8.50 -11.40
C ALA A 430 9.17 8.01 -10.46
N ALA A 431 9.48 8.77 -9.40
CA ALA A 431 10.45 8.34 -8.39
C ALA A 431 9.97 7.11 -7.60
N ILE A 432 8.67 7.04 -7.26
CA ILE A 432 8.06 5.84 -6.63
C ILE A 432 8.18 4.64 -7.57
N GLU A 433 7.81 4.78 -8.83
CA GLU A 433 7.90 3.72 -9.84
C GLU A 433 9.36 3.23 -10.00
N LYS A 434 10.31 4.16 -10.06
CA LYS A 434 11.75 3.84 -10.12
C LYS A 434 12.21 3.10 -8.86
N ALA A 435 11.85 3.57 -7.66
CA ALA A 435 12.22 2.92 -6.41
C ALA A 435 11.60 1.51 -6.32
N TRP A 436 10.35 1.36 -6.74
CA TRP A 436 9.68 0.06 -6.82
C TRP A 436 10.36 -0.87 -7.83
N GLY A 437 10.71 -0.39 -9.01
CA GLY A 437 11.40 -1.16 -10.05
C GLY A 437 12.80 -1.62 -9.65
N ASN A 438 13.51 -0.80 -8.88
CA ASN A 438 14.89 -1.06 -8.43
C ASN A 438 14.97 -1.96 -7.19
N ARG A 439 13.82 -2.41 -6.62
CA ARG A 439 13.84 -3.26 -5.42
C ARG A 439 14.63 -4.54 -5.66
N SER A 440 15.52 -4.84 -4.75
CA SER A 440 16.22 -6.12 -4.68
C SER A 440 16.16 -6.69 -3.27
N ALA A 441 16.57 -7.95 -3.10
CA ALA A 441 16.66 -8.55 -1.79
C ALA A 441 17.57 -7.71 -0.91
N GLY A 442 17.04 -7.22 0.23
CA GLY A 442 17.69 -6.21 1.05
C GLY A 442 18.07 -6.69 2.44
N LYS A 443 18.95 -5.91 3.04
CA LYS A 443 19.30 -5.98 4.47
C LYS A 443 19.07 -4.60 5.08
N TYR A 444 18.92 -4.56 6.39
CA TYR A 444 18.84 -3.32 7.16
C TYR A 444 19.72 -3.37 8.41
N ALA A 445 20.04 -2.21 8.94
CA ALA A 445 20.52 -2.02 10.30
C ALA A 445 19.97 -0.72 10.84
N TYR A 446 19.89 -0.59 12.14
CA TYR A 446 19.45 0.62 12.81
C TYR A 446 20.37 0.95 13.98
N GLY A 447 20.42 2.24 14.31
CA GLY A 447 21.25 2.68 15.43
C GLY A 447 20.87 4.06 15.91
N LEU A 448 21.44 4.42 17.03
CA LEU A 448 21.21 5.66 17.75
C LEU A 448 22.54 6.21 18.22
N ASP A 449 22.77 7.49 17.95
CA ASP A 449 23.79 8.31 18.58
C ASP A 449 23.20 9.70 18.88
N PHE A 450 24.00 10.64 19.35
CA PHE A 450 23.53 11.92 19.85
C PHE A 450 24.29 13.09 19.22
N ALA A 451 23.54 14.14 18.88
CA ALA A 451 24.11 15.40 18.42
C ALA A 451 23.24 16.59 18.87
N VAL A 452 23.88 17.63 19.34
CA VAL A 452 23.20 18.90 19.64
C VAL A 452 22.93 19.62 18.32
N VAL A 453 21.81 19.30 17.69
CA VAL A 453 21.35 19.87 16.42
C VAL A 453 20.34 21.00 16.68
N ALA A 454 19.43 20.79 17.60
CA ALA A 454 18.43 21.76 18.00
C ALA A 454 18.49 22.08 19.49
N CYS A 455 17.93 23.22 19.85
CA CYS A 455 17.68 23.64 21.22
C CYS A 455 16.22 23.95 21.41
N ASN A 456 15.68 23.77 22.63
CA ASN A 456 14.35 24.25 22.94
C ASN A 456 14.32 25.78 22.85
N ARG A 457 13.34 26.32 22.11
CA ARG A 457 13.28 27.76 21.73
C ARG A 457 12.38 28.62 22.61
N ARG A 458 11.87 28.05 23.71
CA ARG A 458 10.94 28.76 24.62
C ARG A 458 11.64 29.23 25.86
N ALA A 459 11.85 30.54 25.95
CA ALA A 459 12.46 31.21 27.12
C ALA A 459 11.39 31.50 28.16
N VAL A 460 11.62 31.09 29.41
CA VAL A 460 10.72 31.32 30.57
C VAL A 460 11.21 32.51 31.36
N TYR A 461 10.28 33.41 31.75
CA TYR A 461 10.55 34.60 32.50
C TYR A 461 10.04 34.54 33.95
N ALA A 462 10.41 35.54 34.76
CA ALA A 462 10.12 35.59 36.19
C ALA A 462 8.62 35.63 36.53
N ASP A 463 7.79 36.11 35.61
CA ASP A 463 6.31 36.17 35.72
C ASP A 463 5.65 34.83 35.32
N GLY A 464 6.42 33.81 34.95
CA GLY A 464 5.93 32.51 34.49
C GLY A 464 5.54 32.47 33.00
N THR A 465 5.67 33.56 32.27
CA THR A 465 5.43 33.54 30.82
C THR A 465 6.53 32.85 30.08
N ALA A 466 6.18 32.21 28.94
CA ALA A 466 7.14 31.56 28.05
C ALA A 466 7.04 32.13 26.63
N VAL A 467 8.12 32.59 26.08
CA VAL A 467 8.17 33.27 24.78
C VAL A 467 9.04 32.47 23.81
N MET A 468 8.44 32.06 22.66
CA MET A 468 9.20 31.44 21.58
C MET A 468 10.21 32.45 21.03
N TYR A 469 11.48 32.06 20.97
CA TYR A 469 12.62 32.92 20.63
C TYR A 469 12.79 34.13 21.58
N GLY A 470 12.32 34.02 22.83
CA GLY A 470 12.46 35.07 23.84
C GLY A 470 13.93 35.46 24.09
N ASN A 471 14.15 36.71 24.54
CA ASN A 471 15.48 37.21 24.81
C ASN A 471 16.08 36.58 26.08
N THR A 472 17.15 35.83 25.92
CA THR A 472 17.87 35.15 27.03
C THR A 472 18.86 36.08 27.77
N ASN A 473 19.08 37.32 27.29
CA ASN A 473 19.84 38.35 27.99
C ASN A 473 18.94 39.25 28.85
N ASP A 474 17.62 39.01 28.89
CA ASP A 474 16.71 39.75 29.75
C ASP A 474 16.99 39.40 31.22
N PRO A 475 17.06 40.38 32.13
CA PRO A 475 17.24 40.13 33.58
C PRO A 475 16.14 39.27 34.21
N ASN A 476 14.96 39.22 33.60
CA ASN A 476 13.84 38.38 34.01
C ASN A 476 13.90 36.96 33.44
N PHE A 477 14.81 36.65 32.53
CA PHE A 477 14.99 35.28 32.03
C PHE A 477 15.34 34.31 33.18
N ARG A 478 14.67 33.15 33.25
CA ARG A 478 14.84 32.17 34.32
C ARG A 478 15.30 30.81 33.80
N ALA A 479 14.72 30.34 32.70
CA ALA A 479 15.02 28.98 32.18
C ALA A 479 14.62 28.82 30.71
N ILE A 480 15.09 27.75 30.11
CA ILE A 480 14.49 27.16 28.90
C ILE A 480 13.36 26.24 29.37
N GLU A 481 12.20 26.31 28.70
CA GLU A 481 10.94 25.71 29.20
C GLU A 481 10.97 24.18 29.18
N GLY A 482 11.41 23.58 28.09
CA GLY A 482 11.29 22.14 27.83
C GLY A 482 12.64 21.43 27.79
N MET A 483 12.55 20.12 27.60
CA MET A 483 13.70 19.29 27.32
C MET A 483 14.14 19.46 25.85
N GLU A 484 15.34 19.01 25.57
CA GLU A 484 15.93 18.94 24.24
C GLU A 484 16.13 17.46 23.88
N ASP A 485 15.64 17.05 22.70
CA ASP A 485 15.85 15.71 22.17
C ASP A 485 17.03 15.76 21.20
N HIS A 486 18.14 15.15 21.59
CA HIS A 486 19.40 15.14 20.84
C HIS A 486 19.65 13.84 20.10
N ASP A 487 18.68 12.96 20.02
CA ASP A 487 18.79 11.70 19.30
C ASP A 487 19.05 11.93 17.80
N VAL A 488 20.01 11.19 17.26
CA VAL A 488 20.23 10.97 15.83
C VAL A 488 19.94 9.51 15.55
N GLY A 489 18.68 9.22 15.29
CA GLY A 489 18.23 7.87 14.92
C GLY A 489 18.51 7.59 13.46
N THR A 490 19.10 6.44 13.14
CA THR A 490 19.44 6.05 11.76
C THR A 490 18.93 4.67 11.40
N LEU A 491 18.45 4.54 10.14
CA LEU A 491 18.17 3.28 9.48
C LEU A 491 19.00 3.22 8.20
N PHE A 492 19.67 2.10 7.99
CA PHE A 492 20.52 1.83 6.83
C PHE A 492 19.93 0.70 6.01
N PHE A 493 19.96 0.81 4.67
CA PHE A 493 19.44 -0.22 3.78
C PHE A 493 20.46 -0.57 2.71
N TRP A 494 20.73 -1.87 2.57
CA TRP A 494 21.58 -2.45 1.54
C TRP A 494 20.77 -3.23 0.53
N ASN A 495 21.21 -3.21 -0.72
CA ASN A 495 20.66 -4.03 -1.79
C ASN A 495 21.22 -5.46 -1.78
N ALA A 496 20.88 -6.27 -2.79
CA ALA A 496 21.35 -7.66 -2.92
C ALA A 496 22.87 -7.79 -3.11
N ASP A 497 23.52 -6.74 -3.62
CA ASP A 497 24.95 -6.69 -3.87
C ASP A 497 25.72 -6.11 -2.67
N ASP A 498 25.09 -6.02 -1.52
CA ASP A 498 25.63 -5.40 -0.29
C ASP A 498 26.04 -3.93 -0.42
N GLN A 499 25.50 -3.21 -1.42
CA GLN A 499 25.70 -1.79 -1.56
C GLN A 499 24.70 -1.04 -0.69
N LEU A 500 25.15 -0.04 0.05
CA LEU A 500 24.28 0.86 0.80
C LEU A 500 23.53 1.78 -0.18
N ILE A 501 22.21 1.62 -0.25
CA ILE A 501 21.36 2.35 -1.22
C ILE A 501 20.54 3.47 -0.58
N ALA A 502 20.23 3.36 0.72
CA ALA A 502 19.46 4.38 1.41
C ALA A 502 19.83 4.50 2.89
N MET A 503 19.69 5.72 3.41
CA MET A 503 19.71 6.05 4.84
C MET A 503 18.47 6.87 5.20
N LEU A 504 17.86 6.55 6.34
CA LEU A 504 16.89 7.42 7.00
C LEU A 504 17.59 8.03 8.21
N VAL A 505 17.59 9.34 8.31
CA VAL A 505 18.18 10.07 9.45
C VAL A 505 17.10 10.88 10.13
N ASN A 506 16.76 10.54 11.38
CA ASN A 506 15.72 11.18 12.18
C ASN A 506 16.34 12.03 13.29
N VAL A 507 16.04 13.33 13.25
CA VAL A 507 16.50 14.30 14.26
C VAL A 507 15.33 15.20 14.68
N ALA A 508 15.23 15.53 15.97
CA ALA A 508 14.23 16.44 16.49
C ALA A 508 14.61 17.91 16.22
N CYS A 509 14.76 18.26 14.95
CA CYS A 509 15.18 19.59 14.50
C CYS A 509 14.43 20.00 13.24
N PRO A 510 13.71 21.14 13.26
CA PRO A 510 13.14 21.71 12.05
C PRO A 510 14.26 22.31 11.16
N ALA A 511 14.18 22.14 9.85
CA ALA A 511 15.13 22.69 8.90
C ALA A 511 14.86 24.21 8.69
N GLN A 512 15.25 25.03 9.65
CA GLN A 512 14.91 26.46 9.74
C GLN A 512 16.11 27.40 9.92
N VAL A 513 17.34 26.96 9.63
CA VAL A 513 18.53 27.82 9.68
C VAL A 513 18.36 28.99 8.71
N HIS A 514 17.86 28.71 7.50
CA HIS A 514 17.64 29.67 6.43
C HIS A 514 16.16 30.14 6.34
N GLY A 515 15.43 30.10 7.46
CA GLY A 515 13.98 30.36 7.51
C GLY A 515 13.52 31.78 7.08
N SER A 516 14.41 32.73 6.85
CA SER A 516 14.09 34.12 6.40
C SER A 516 14.62 34.47 5.01
N VAL A 517 15.37 33.59 4.35
CA VAL A 517 15.93 33.86 3.00
C VAL A 517 14.84 33.96 1.93
N ARG A 518 15.18 34.59 0.80
CA ARG A 518 14.32 34.71 -0.39
C ARG A 518 14.88 33.89 -1.57
N LYS A 519 15.50 32.75 -1.27
CA LYS A 519 15.98 31.75 -2.23
C LYS A 519 15.41 30.41 -1.83
N ILE A 520 15.20 29.52 -2.78
CA ILE A 520 14.84 28.13 -2.52
C ILE A 520 16.06 27.43 -1.89
N ASP A 521 15.83 26.69 -0.78
CA ASP A 521 16.90 26.07 -0.04
C ASP A 521 16.38 24.86 0.78
N ALA A 522 17.12 23.74 0.70
CA ALA A 522 16.84 22.54 1.49
C ALA A 522 17.40 22.60 2.92
N ASP A 523 17.94 23.79 3.31
CA ASP A 523 18.49 24.04 4.65
C ASP A 523 19.66 23.08 4.98
N PHE A 524 19.87 22.73 6.23
CA PHE A 524 20.97 21.84 6.64
C PHE A 524 20.89 20.43 6.02
N TRP A 525 19.77 20.01 5.46
CA TRP A 525 19.68 18.74 4.77
C TRP A 525 20.48 18.67 3.47
N ALA A 526 20.68 19.81 2.79
CA ALA A 526 21.53 19.84 1.61
C ALA A 526 23.00 19.45 1.92
N PRO A 527 23.71 20.10 2.86
CA PRO A 527 25.07 19.70 3.24
C PRO A 527 25.11 18.30 3.93
N VAL A 528 24.09 17.87 4.69
CA VAL A 528 24.02 16.51 5.24
C VAL A 528 24.09 15.48 4.11
N ARG A 529 23.23 15.59 3.11
CA ARG A 529 23.20 14.69 1.94
C ARG A 529 24.53 14.67 1.23
N THR A 530 25.08 15.86 0.93
CA THR A 530 26.36 16.00 0.23
C THR A 530 27.51 15.30 0.99
N MET A 531 27.59 15.47 2.30
CA MET A 531 28.63 14.87 3.11
C MET A 531 28.50 13.34 3.18
N LEU A 532 27.26 12.83 3.38
CA LEU A 532 26.99 11.40 3.43
C LEU A 532 27.22 10.73 2.08
N GLN A 533 26.76 11.35 0.98
CA GLN A 533 26.98 10.85 -0.38
C GLN A 533 28.46 10.80 -0.75
N LYS A 534 29.21 11.82 -0.37
CA LYS A 534 30.67 11.84 -0.58
C LYS A 534 31.39 10.69 0.14
N LYS A 535 30.87 10.28 1.31
CA LYS A 535 31.51 9.26 2.15
C LYS A 535 31.06 7.84 1.81
N TYR A 536 29.76 7.65 1.59
CA TYR A 536 29.13 6.33 1.52
C TYR A 536 28.68 5.93 0.10
N GLY A 537 28.70 6.85 -0.87
CA GLY A 537 28.35 6.60 -2.27
C GLY A 537 27.52 7.73 -2.88
N GLN A 538 27.85 8.16 -4.09
CA GLN A 538 27.21 9.30 -4.76
C GLN A 538 25.71 9.07 -5.03
N ASP A 539 25.31 7.82 -5.25
CA ASP A 539 23.92 7.43 -5.53
C ASP A 539 23.10 7.15 -4.27
N LEU A 540 23.69 7.36 -3.07
CA LEU A 540 23.01 7.14 -1.79
C LEU A 540 21.80 8.06 -1.64
N VAL A 541 20.64 7.47 -1.39
CA VAL A 541 19.39 8.20 -1.09
C VAL A 541 19.31 8.45 0.41
N VAL A 542 19.29 9.72 0.83
CA VAL A 542 19.24 10.10 2.25
C VAL A 542 17.92 10.80 2.56
N LEU A 543 17.06 10.14 3.31
CA LEU A 543 15.79 10.69 3.81
C LEU A 543 16.02 11.42 5.14
N GLY A 544 15.85 12.74 5.13
CA GLY A 544 15.80 13.52 6.35
C GLY A 544 14.40 13.46 6.97
N LEU A 545 14.30 13.02 8.21
CA LEU A 545 13.04 12.87 8.94
C LEU A 545 13.04 13.79 10.16
N CYS A 546 12.06 14.70 10.23
CA CYS A 546 11.90 15.61 11.36
C CYS A 546 11.25 14.86 12.53
N GLY A 547 11.93 14.75 13.67
CA GLY A 547 11.42 14.22 14.93
C GLY A 547 10.44 15.19 15.60
N ALA A 548 10.00 14.87 16.83
CA ALA A 548 9.14 15.77 17.61
C ALA A 548 9.91 17.06 17.96
N ALA A 549 9.63 18.14 17.26
CA ALA A 549 10.42 19.37 17.29
C ALA A 549 9.57 20.67 17.32
N GLY A 550 8.31 20.60 17.73
CA GLY A 550 7.41 21.76 17.75
C GLY A 550 7.88 22.90 18.64
N ASP A 551 8.63 22.62 19.68
CA ASP A 551 9.26 23.59 20.57
C ASP A 551 10.79 23.69 20.40
N MET A 552 11.35 23.05 19.37
CA MET A 552 12.78 23.03 19.09
C MET A 552 13.14 23.98 17.94
N ALA A 553 14.39 24.38 17.84
CA ALA A 553 14.93 25.18 16.74
C ALA A 553 16.42 24.95 16.50
N PRO A 554 16.92 25.10 15.25
CA PRO A 554 18.34 25.01 14.93
C PRO A 554 19.14 26.22 15.45
N HIS A 555 18.47 27.28 15.93
CA HIS A 555 19.09 28.51 16.36
C HIS A 555 19.61 28.41 17.79
N ILE A 556 20.83 28.96 17.99
CA ILE A 556 21.50 29.00 19.29
C ILE A 556 20.75 29.96 20.22
N ARG A 557 20.48 29.56 21.47
CA ARG A 557 19.72 30.39 22.42
C ARG A 557 20.60 30.98 23.52
N TYR A 558 21.28 30.21 24.31
CA TYR A 558 21.94 30.67 25.54
C TYR A 558 23.48 30.55 25.55
N ARG A 559 24.10 30.00 24.49
CA ARG A 559 25.55 29.88 24.33
C ARG A 559 26.06 30.45 23.01
N GLN A 560 25.39 31.50 22.52
CA GLN A 560 25.55 32.02 21.17
C GLN A 560 26.98 32.41 20.85
N THR A 561 27.63 33.23 21.71
CA THR A 561 29.00 33.72 21.50
C THR A 561 30.03 32.56 21.36
N ALA A 562 29.92 31.56 22.23
CA ALA A 562 30.82 30.42 22.19
C ALA A 562 30.65 29.56 20.92
N GLU A 563 29.40 29.30 20.53
CA GLU A 563 29.15 28.51 19.33
C GLU A 563 29.49 29.24 18.03
N VAL A 564 29.18 30.54 17.93
CA VAL A 564 29.56 31.36 16.79
C VAL A 564 31.09 31.40 16.63
N ARG A 565 31.84 31.64 17.74
CA ARG A 565 33.28 31.56 17.73
C ARG A 565 33.83 30.25 17.16
N MET A 566 33.23 29.11 17.58
CA MET A 566 33.66 27.79 17.10
C MET A 566 33.35 27.58 15.60
N GLN A 567 32.19 28.08 15.13
CA GLN A 567 31.85 28.03 13.71
C GLN A 567 32.82 28.85 12.85
N GLU A 568 33.16 30.05 13.31
CA GLU A 568 34.15 30.92 12.64
C GLU A 568 35.53 30.24 12.57
N MET A 569 35.99 29.64 13.65
CA MET A 569 37.25 28.89 13.71
C MET A 569 37.28 27.71 12.73
N ARG A 570 36.11 27.02 12.57
CA ARG A 570 35.94 25.92 11.60
C ARG A 570 35.69 26.42 10.19
N LYS A 571 35.42 27.69 9.97
CA LYS A 571 35.00 28.28 8.70
C LYS A 571 33.74 27.63 8.15
N LEU A 572 32.78 27.34 9.01
CA LEU A 572 31.48 26.74 8.69
C LEU A 572 30.34 27.74 8.96
N GLY A 573 29.35 27.76 8.10
CA GLY A 573 28.07 28.37 8.37
C GLY A 573 27.25 27.52 9.37
N ARG A 574 26.09 28.02 9.82
CA ARG A 574 25.27 27.29 10.77
C ARG A 574 24.74 25.98 10.20
N ALA A 575 24.30 25.96 8.95
CA ALA A 575 23.75 24.76 8.30
C ALA A 575 24.84 23.67 8.16
N GLU A 576 26.04 24.06 7.75
CA GLU A 576 27.20 23.15 7.62
C GLU A 576 27.67 22.62 8.99
N GLU A 577 27.63 23.46 10.03
CA GLU A 577 27.99 23.00 11.39
C GLU A 577 26.97 21.98 11.92
N LEU A 578 25.67 22.17 11.67
CA LEU A 578 24.66 21.17 12.04
C LEU A 578 24.81 19.90 11.22
N ALA A 579 25.05 20.03 9.90
CA ALA A 579 25.30 18.87 9.05
C ALA A 579 26.50 18.07 9.53
N ARG A 580 27.61 18.72 9.89
CA ARG A 580 28.78 18.07 10.46
C ARG A 580 28.41 17.26 11.72
N ARG A 581 27.65 17.85 12.65
CA ARG A 581 27.25 17.16 13.89
C ARG A 581 26.37 15.95 13.63
N ILE A 582 25.43 16.05 12.67
CA ILE A 582 24.57 14.94 12.26
C ILE A 582 25.43 13.83 11.63
N VAL A 583 26.33 14.20 10.71
CA VAL A 583 27.18 13.24 9.99
C VAL A 583 28.15 12.55 10.95
N ASP A 584 28.74 13.28 11.91
CA ASP A 584 29.61 12.69 12.93
C ASP A 584 28.86 11.61 13.74
N ALA A 585 27.61 11.85 14.14
CA ALA A 585 26.78 10.89 14.85
C ALA A 585 26.38 9.69 13.97
N VAL A 586 26.06 9.93 12.68
CA VAL A 586 25.81 8.85 11.70
C VAL A 586 27.06 7.98 11.54
N ASP A 587 28.25 8.59 11.47
CA ASP A 587 29.51 7.88 11.32
C ASP A 587 29.81 6.97 12.54
N GLN A 588 29.62 7.47 13.75
CA GLN A 588 29.79 6.69 14.98
C GLN A 588 28.80 5.52 15.04
N THR A 589 27.54 5.77 14.67
CA THR A 589 26.54 4.73 14.55
C THR A 589 26.95 3.67 13.51
N TRP A 590 27.42 4.09 12.35
CA TRP A 590 27.85 3.21 11.26
C TRP A 590 28.94 2.23 11.70
N GLU A 591 29.99 2.71 12.37
CA GLU A 591 31.12 1.89 12.85
C GLU A 591 30.67 0.65 13.68
N VAL A 592 29.52 0.79 14.36
CA VAL A 592 28.95 -0.29 15.19
C VAL A 592 27.97 -1.15 14.39
N VAL A 593 27.04 -0.52 13.66
CA VAL A 593 25.89 -1.25 13.10
C VAL A 593 26.16 -1.89 11.73
N GLU A 594 27.20 -1.46 11.02
CA GLU A 594 27.57 -2.08 9.74
C GLU A 594 27.73 -3.60 9.85
N ARG A 595 28.23 -4.08 10.99
CA ARG A 595 28.46 -5.50 11.27
C ARG A 595 27.20 -6.25 11.68
N THR A 596 26.12 -5.55 12.00
CA THR A 596 24.84 -6.12 12.48
C THR A 596 23.76 -6.14 11.40
N ARG A 597 24.11 -5.84 10.13
CA ARG A 597 23.16 -5.83 9.02
C ARG A 597 22.51 -7.18 8.83
N GLU A 598 21.20 -7.20 8.81
CA GLU A 598 20.39 -8.41 8.74
C GLU A 598 19.17 -8.24 7.83
N LYS A 599 18.51 -9.34 7.49
CA LYS A 599 17.18 -9.30 6.89
C LYS A 599 16.18 -9.07 8.01
N PRO A 600 15.28 -8.07 7.91
CA PRO A 600 14.27 -7.88 8.93
C PRO A 600 13.35 -9.10 9.01
N SER A 601 13.11 -9.57 10.22
CA SER A 601 12.22 -10.70 10.50
C SER A 601 10.76 -10.37 10.15
N ILE A 602 10.38 -9.10 10.22
CA ILE A 602 9.03 -8.59 9.95
C ILE A 602 9.15 -7.20 9.32
N LEU A 603 8.39 -6.96 8.24
CA LEU A 603 7.96 -5.64 7.82
C LEU A 603 6.44 -5.59 7.92
N LYS A 604 5.90 -4.63 8.65
CA LYS A 604 4.46 -4.43 8.77
C LYS A 604 4.13 -2.95 8.91
N ASN A 605 3.18 -2.48 8.10
CA ASN A 605 2.65 -1.12 8.19
C ASN A 605 1.19 -1.15 8.64
N LEU A 606 0.91 -0.59 9.81
CA LEU A 606 -0.44 -0.27 10.26
C LEU A 606 -0.74 1.19 9.95
N TYR A 607 -1.91 1.44 9.39
CA TYR A 607 -2.51 2.76 9.22
C TYR A 607 -3.75 2.86 10.08
N ALA A 608 -3.92 3.96 10.80
CA ALA A 608 -5.12 4.21 11.57
C ALA A 608 -5.53 5.69 11.50
N GLU A 609 -6.81 5.92 11.25
CA GLU A 609 -7.42 7.24 11.45
C GLU A 609 -7.85 7.38 12.90
N VAL A 610 -7.47 8.48 13.52
CA VAL A 610 -7.67 8.75 14.95
C VAL A 610 -8.37 10.08 15.11
N GLN A 611 -9.31 10.15 16.04
CA GLN A 611 -9.99 11.37 16.42
C GLN A 611 -9.40 11.89 17.73
N LEU A 612 -8.88 13.12 17.71
CA LEU A 612 -8.30 13.78 18.88
C LEU A 612 -9.25 14.86 19.40
N PRO A 613 -9.42 15.03 20.72
CA PRO A 613 -10.23 16.14 21.22
C PRO A 613 -9.63 17.49 20.82
N GLU A 614 -10.44 18.36 20.22
CA GLU A 614 -10.00 19.71 19.88
C GLU A 614 -9.79 20.55 21.16
N ARG A 615 -8.86 21.50 21.06
CA ARG A 615 -8.68 22.51 22.10
C ARG A 615 -9.91 23.41 22.20
N LYS A 616 -10.53 23.46 23.39
CA LYS A 616 -11.70 24.28 23.66
C LYS A 616 -11.34 25.75 23.57
N ILE A 617 -12.27 26.55 23.03
CA ILE A 617 -12.21 27.99 22.87
C ILE A 617 -13.16 28.61 23.88
N THR A 618 -12.74 29.65 24.60
CA THR A 618 -13.59 30.43 25.49
C THR A 618 -14.18 31.63 24.74
N GLU A 619 -15.24 32.22 25.30
CA GLU A 619 -15.82 33.46 24.76
C GLU A 619 -14.80 34.63 24.77
N ASP A 620 -13.91 34.67 25.76
CA ASP A 620 -12.82 35.64 25.84
C ASP A 620 -11.79 35.46 24.72
N ASP A 621 -11.41 34.21 24.41
CA ASP A 621 -10.55 33.91 23.26
C ASP A 621 -11.17 34.37 21.93
N TYR A 622 -12.47 34.13 21.75
CA TYR A 622 -13.23 34.60 20.59
C TYR A 622 -13.22 36.12 20.46
N ARG A 623 -13.58 36.85 21.54
CA ARG A 623 -13.63 38.31 21.53
C ARG A 623 -12.26 38.94 21.22
N LYS A 624 -11.20 38.44 21.86
CA LYS A 624 -9.81 38.89 21.59
C LYS A 624 -9.40 38.60 20.13
N ALA A 625 -9.75 37.43 19.61
CA ALA A 625 -9.41 37.05 18.24
C ALA A 625 -10.14 37.96 17.21
N ILE A 626 -11.42 38.23 17.40
CA ILE A 626 -12.18 39.14 16.52
C ILE A 626 -11.56 40.55 16.52
N SER A 627 -11.32 41.12 17.69
CA SER A 627 -10.74 42.48 17.80
C SER A 627 -9.40 42.59 17.10
N GLU A 628 -8.53 41.59 17.26
CA GLU A 628 -7.22 41.57 16.63
C GLU A 628 -7.31 41.30 15.12
N ALA A 629 -8.24 40.45 14.67
CA ALA A 629 -8.47 40.23 13.25
C ALA A 629 -8.87 41.53 12.54
N GLU A 630 -9.83 42.27 13.10
CA GLU A 630 -10.30 43.56 12.55
C GLU A 630 -9.18 44.61 12.50
N ARG A 631 -8.32 44.66 13.53
CA ARG A 631 -7.13 45.52 13.52
C ARG A 631 -6.18 45.17 12.39
N LEU A 632 -5.88 43.87 12.23
CA LEU A 632 -4.96 43.38 11.22
C LEU A 632 -5.50 43.52 9.78
N GLU A 633 -6.82 43.39 9.60
CA GLU A 633 -7.47 43.63 8.30
C GLU A 633 -7.32 45.08 7.83
N LYS A 634 -7.42 46.06 8.74
CA LYS A 634 -7.17 47.46 8.45
C LYS A 634 -5.69 47.66 8.00
N VAL A 635 -4.75 47.03 8.68
CA VAL A 635 -3.32 47.07 8.28
C VAL A 635 -3.10 46.40 6.94
N ALA A 636 -3.70 45.22 6.69
CA ALA A 636 -3.57 44.45 5.47
C ALA A 636 -4.13 45.20 4.23
N ALA A 637 -5.10 46.10 4.41
CA ALA A 637 -5.62 46.92 3.32
C ALA A 637 -4.57 47.91 2.77
N GLN A 638 -3.51 48.17 3.51
CA GLN A 638 -2.42 49.11 3.14
C GLN A 638 -1.24 48.44 2.47
N SER A 639 -1.09 47.12 2.57
CA SER A 639 -0.01 46.35 2.00
C SER A 639 -0.41 44.91 1.68
N LYS A 640 -0.21 44.45 0.43
CA LYS A 640 -0.52 43.08 0.00
C LYS A 640 0.59 42.06 0.40
N GLU A 641 1.81 42.52 0.62
CA GLU A 641 2.96 41.67 0.91
C GLU A 641 3.24 41.48 2.40
N GLY A 642 2.59 42.24 3.25
CA GLY A 642 2.75 42.18 4.70
C GLY A 642 2.09 40.94 5.32
N GLY A 643 2.60 40.53 6.49
CA GLY A 643 2.08 39.40 7.23
C GLY A 643 0.69 39.63 7.86
N ALA A 644 0.18 40.89 7.88
CA ALA A 644 -1.09 41.24 8.52
C ALA A 644 -2.28 40.48 7.91
N TYR A 645 -2.30 40.25 6.60
CA TYR A 645 -3.35 39.52 5.92
C TYR A 645 -3.45 38.05 6.40
N THR A 646 -2.34 37.35 6.43
CA THR A 646 -2.28 35.94 6.86
C THR A 646 -2.54 35.83 8.36
N GLN A 647 -2.06 36.79 9.18
CA GLN A 647 -2.33 36.85 10.59
C GLN A 647 -3.82 37.14 10.87
N ALA A 648 -4.47 38.05 10.13
CA ALA A 648 -5.91 38.28 10.27
C ALA A 648 -6.71 36.99 10.03
N LYS A 649 -6.41 36.24 8.99
CA LYS A 649 -7.02 34.91 8.74
C LYS A 649 -6.80 33.96 9.91
N TRP A 650 -5.63 33.94 10.50
CA TRP A 650 -5.27 33.10 11.63
C TRP A 650 -6.14 33.40 12.84
N HIS A 651 -6.41 34.68 13.12
CA HIS A 651 -7.35 35.09 14.16
C HIS A 651 -8.82 34.82 13.79
N ARG A 652 -9.22 35.03 12.52
CA ARG A 652 -10.59 34.71 12.05
C ARG A 652 -10.92 33.22 12.17
N ASN A 653 -9.94 32.34 12.08
CA ASN A 653 -10.16 30.92 12.29
C ASN A 653 -10.68 30.59 13.69
N ILE A 654 -10.29 31.37 14.73
CA ILE A 654 -10.83 31.20 16.09
C ILE A 654 -12.33 31.49 16.12
N ALA A 655 -12.78 32.52 15.41
CA ALA A 655 -14.20 32.84 15.32
C ALA A 655 -14.99 31.70 14.66
N HIS A 656 -14.47 31.14 13.57
CA HIS A 656 -15.11 30.02 12.91
C HIS A 656 -15.18 28.77 13.81
N ARG A 657 -14.10 28.47 14.53
CA ARG A 657 -14.06 27.35 15.49
C ARG A 657 -15.05 27.60 16.66
N TRP A 658 -15.18 28.84 17.14
CA TRP A 658 -16.13 29.17 18.17
C TRP A 658 -17.58 28.94 17.74
N GLU A 659 -17.95 29.30 16.51
CA GLU A 659 -19.30 29.05 16.00
C GLU A 659 -19.55 27.52 15.88
N LYS A 660 -18.59 26.76 15.38
CA LYS A 660 -18.68 25.27 15.35
C LYS A 660 -18.83 24.65 16.74
N LEU A 661 -18.19 25.24 17.76
CA LEU A 661 -18.28 24.74 19.14
C LEU A 661 -19.69 24.87 19.72
N LYS A 662 -20.48 25.88 19.27
CA LYS A 662 -21.90 26.02 19.65
C LYS A 662 -22.77 24.89 19.11
N GLU A 663 -22.44 24.41 17.90
CA GLU A 663 -23.16 23.29 17.24
C GLU A 663 -22.72 21.96 17.81
N ASN A 664 -21.43 21.78 18.08
CA ASN A 664 -20.82 20.59 18.64
C ASN A 664 -19.91 20.94 19.84
N PRO A 665 -20.36 20.72 21.09
CA PRO A 665 -19.58 21.06 22.29
C PRO A 665 -18.30 20.23 22.50
N ASN A 666 -18.16 19.11 21.83
CA ASN A 666 -17.00 18.23 21.92
C ASN A 666 -16.44 17.91 20.51
N PRO A 667 -15.90 18.92 19.82
CA PRO A 667 -15.36 18.72 18.49
C PRO A 667 -14.12 17.82 18.53
N MET A 668 -13.98 16.98 17.50
CA MET A 668 -12.87 16.08 17.35
C MET A 668 -12.09 16.44 16.08
N TYR A 669 -10.77 16.37 16.18
CA TYR A 669 -9.84 16.67 15.11
C TYR A 669 -9.33 15.37 14.48
N PRO A 670 -9.63 15.11 13.21
CA PRO A 670 -9.17 13.89 12.55
C PRO A 670 -7.67 13.97 12.23
N THR A 671 -6.96 12.88 12.51
CA THR A 671 -5.56 12.69 12.13
C THR A 671 -5.32 11.24 11.73
N CYS A 672 -4.19 10.97 11.11
CA CYS A 672 -3.77 9.61 10.83
C CYS A 672 -2.41 9.30 11.48
N ILE A 673 -2.21 8.03 11.77
CA ILE A 673 -0.97 7.48 12.32
C ILE A 673 -0.56 6.30 11.44
N HIS A 674 0.68 6.30 10.98
CA HIS A 674 1.33 5.10 10.50
C HIS A 674 2.25 4.54 11.59
N VAL A 675 2.25 3.23 11.74
CA VAL A 675 3.20 2.50 12.57
C VAL A 675 3.85 1.43 11.71
N VAL A 676 5.12 1.64 11.37
CA VAL A 676 5.88 0.77 10.48
C VAL A 676 6.90 0.00 11.32
N ARG A 677 6.67 -1.30 11.50
CA ARG A 677 7.65 -2.20 12.11
C ARG A 677 8.63 -2.71 11.06
N ILE A 678 9.93 -2.58 11.35
CA ILE A 678 11.04 -3.10 10.54
C ILE A 678 11.93 -3.92 11.51
N GLY A 679 11.71 -5.23 11.57
CA GLY A 679 12.36 -6.09 12.55
C GLY A 679 12.06 -5.65 13.99
N ASP A 680 13.09 -5.20 14.73
CA ASP A 680 12.97 -4.71 16.11
C ASP A 680 12.84 -3.19 16.22
N ALA A 681 12.92 -2.46 15.11
CA ALA A 681 12.70 -1.03 15.04
C ALA A 681 11.25 -0.68 14.64
N VAL A 682 10.79 0.52 15.04
CA VAL A 682 9.48 1.05 14.65
C VAL A 682 9.57 2.52 14.27
N LEU A 683 8.89 2.90 13.18
CA LEU A 683 8.67 4.29 12.76
C LEU A 683 7.20 4.64 12.95
N CYS A 684 6.95 5.75 13.66
CA CYS A 684 5.60 6.24 13.93
C CYS A 684 5.44 7.68 13.44
N THR A 685 4.32 7.96 12.78
CA THR A 685 4.07 9.26 12.15
C THR A 685 2.98 10.06 12.85
N ASN A 686 3.02 11.39 12.68
CA ASN A 686 1.93 12.30 13.01
C ASN A 686 1.99 13.55 12.11
N GLN A 687 0.88 14.28 12.01
CA GLN A 687 0.79 15.48 11.15
C GLN A 687 1.15 16.80 11.83
N PHE A 688 1.47 16.81 13.13
CA PHE A 688 1.64 18.00 13.93
C PHE A 688 3.08 18.54 13.92
N GLU A 689 3.26 19.81 14.33
CA GLU A 689 4.49 20.29 14.94
C GLU A 689 4.45 19.86 16.42
N LEU A 690 4.85 18.60 16.65
CA LEU A 690 4.71 17.91 17.94
C LEU A 690 5.80 18.36 18.91
N TYR A 691 5.43 18.77 20.12
CA TYR A 691 6.42 19.12 21.15
C TYR A 691 7.24 17.91 21.60
N ALA A 692 8.51 18.14 21.92
CA ALA A 692 9.48 17.10 22.28
C ALA A 692 9.01 16.21 23.44
N ASP A 693 8.30 16.75 24.41
CA ASP A 693 7.73 15.99 25.55
C ASP A 693 6.92 14.75 25.09
N PHE A 694 6.12 14.85 24.04
CA PHE A 694 5.31 13.73 23.53
C PHE A 694 6.16 12.71 22.79
N GLY A 695 7.15 13.17 22.00
CA GLY A 695 8.08 12.30 21.31
C GLY A 695 8.88 11.43 22.27
N VAL A 696 9.36 12.03 23.36
CA VAL A 696 10.10 11.31 24.41
C VAL A 696 9.20 10.33 25.14
N GLN A 697 7.94 10.67 25.46
CA GLN A 697 7.00 9.73 26.05
C GLN A 697 6.80 8.49 25.15
N MET A 698 6.64 8.70 23.83
CA MET A 698 6.49 7.61 22.86
C MET A 698 7.72 6.72 22.84
N LYS A 699 8.93 7.31 22.73
CA LYS A 699 10.21 6.58 22.72
C LYS A 699 10.41 5.78 24.01
N ALA A 700 10.22 6.43 25.17
CA ALA A 700 10.47 5.81 26.50
C ALA A 700 9.51 4.65 26.81
N ARG A 701 8.30 4.65 26.25
CA ARG A 701 7.24 3.67 26.52
C ARG A 701 7.06 2.64 25.41
N SER A 702 7.82 2.75 24.32
CA SER A 702 7.74 1.85 23.17
C SER A 702 8.18 0.44 23.53
N ALA A 703 7.49 -0.56 22.98
CA ALA A 703 7.88 -1.96 23.06
C ALA A 703 8.99 -2.34 22.04
N ALA A 704 9.26 -1.49 21.06
CA ALA A 704 10.35 -1.69 20.10
C ALA A 704 11.72 -1.38 20.72
N LYS A 705 12.79 -1.98 20.21
CA LYS A 705 14.15 -1.65 20.64
C LYS A 705 14.56 -0.23 20.29
N GLN A 706 14.10 0.28 19.15
CA GLN A 706 14.29 1.68 18.76
C GLN A 706 13.04 2.22 18.08
N MET A 707 12.62 3.43 18.49
CA MET A 707 11.46 4.11 17.91
C MET A 707 11.91 5.39 17.21
N PHE A 708 11.45 5.56 15.99
CA PHE A 708 11.58 6.77 15.18
C PHE A 708 10.25 7.51 15.20
N VAL A 709 10.20 8.68 15.80
CA VAL A 709 9.03 9.56 15.76
C VAL A 709 9.20 10.54 14.61
N VAL A 710 8.26 10.56 13.67
CA VAL A 710 8.29 11.45 12.49
C VAL A 710 7.07 12.33 12.49
N GLN A 711 7.29 13.63 12.60
CA GLN A 711 6.25 14.64 12.55
C GLN A 711 6.02 15.18 11.14
N LEU A 712 4.96 15.99 10.95
CA LEU A 712 4.62 16.67 9.70
C LEU A 712 4.36 15.71 8.53
N CYS A 713 3.76 14.57 8.86
CA CYS A 713 3.36 13.57 7.88
C CYS A 713 1.87 13.69 7.53
N ASP A 714 1.56 13.40 6.27
CA ASP A 714 0.19 13.07 5.80
C ASP A 714 -0.93 13.99 6.33
N GLY A 715 -0.78 15.29 6.23
CA GLY A 715 -1.78 16.25 6.71
C GLY A 715 -3.17 16.01 6.12
N LEU A 716 -4.10 15.44 6.92
CA LEU A 716 -5.48 15.20 6.50
C LEU A 716 -6.29 16.49 6.53
N VAL A 717 -6.18 17.25 7.63
CA VAL A 717 -6.88 18.51 7.87
C VAL A 717 -5.89 19.49 8.47
N GLY A 718 -5.75 20.68 7.91
CA GLY A 718 -5.03 21.79 8.51
C GLY A 718 -3.55 21.57 8.84
N GLY A 719 -2.86 20.62 8.18
CA GLY A 719 -1.50 20.16 8.48
C GLY A 719 -0.52 21.25 8.98
N GLY A 720 0.41 20.90 9.88
CA GLY A 720 1.40 21.80 10.47
C GLY A 720 0.86 22.68 11.61
N THR A 721 -0.15 22.22 12.34
CA THR A 721 -0.58 22.85 13.60
C THR A 721 0.29 22.36 14.77
N TYR A 722 0.63 23.25 15.68
CA TYR A 722 1.39 22.89 16.88
C TYR A 722 0.58 21.97 17.80
N LEU A 723 1.26 21.01 18.45
CA LEU A 723 0.68 20.23 19.54
C LEU A 723 1.50 20.46 20.81
N PRO A 724 1.10 21.44 21.65
CA PRO A 724 1.86 21.88 22.80
C PRO A 724 1.63 20.99 24.03
N SER A 725 2.64 20.91 24.91
CA SER A 725 2.51 20.33 26.24
C SER A 725 1.64 21.21 27.16
N LYS A 726 1.11 20.63 28.25
CA LYS A 726 0.32 21.36 29.25
C LYS A 726 1.10 22.54 29.86
N ARG A 727 2.39 22.34 30.14
CA ARG A 727 3.30 23.37 30.61
C ARG A 727 3.39 24.55 29.65
N ALA A 728 3.56 24.26 28.36
CA ALA A 728 3.66 25.28 27.34
C ALA A 728 2.34 26.07 27.17
N MET A 729 1.19 25.42 27.29
CA MET A 729 -0.10 26.10 27.25
C MET A 729 -0.27 27.08 28.44
N GLN A 730 0.26 26.76 29.61
CA GLN A 730 0.26 27.63 30.76
C GLN A 730 1.19 28.84 30.59
N GLY A 731 2.39 28.65 30.03
CA GLY A 731 3.34 29.71 29.74
C GLY A 731 2.95 30.63 28.59
N GLY A 732 2.03 30.21 27.74
CA GLY A 732 1.56 30.98 26.57
C GLY A 732 2.59 31.11 25.46
N GLY A 733 2.49 32.18 24.67
CA GLY A 733 3.39 32.47 23.54
C GLY A 733 3.11 31.67 22.28
N TYR A 734 3.72 32.06 21.16
CA TYR A 734 3.55 31.42 19.85
C TYR A 734 3.86 29.91 19.92
N GLY A 735 3.10 29.12 19.21
CA GLY A 735 3.17 27.65 19.29
C GLY A 735 2.29 27.04 20.39
N ALA A 736 1.98 27.82 21.46
CA ALA A 736 1.15 27.37 22.58
C ALA A 736 -0.17 28.13 22.72
N VAL A 737 -0.33 29.30 22.04
CA VAL A 737 -1.58 30.07 22.01
C VAL A 737 -2.65 29.36 21.17
N ILE A 738 -3.92 29.69 21.45
CA ILE A 738 -5.09 29.02 20.85
C ILE A 738 -5.11 29.11 19.31
N GLN A 739 -4.57 30.18 18.76
CA GLN A 739 -4.47 30.38 17.32
C GLN A 739 -3.51 29.39 16.65
N SER A 740 -2.45 28.93 17.35
CA SER A 740 -1.41 28.08 16.83
C SER A 740 -1.79 26.60 16.83
N ASN A 741 -2.82 26.21 17.58
CA ASN A 741 -3.13 24.78 17.76
C ASN A 741 -4.63 24.48 17.71
N MET A 742 -4.97 23.45 16.94
CA MET A 742 -6.31 22.87 16.88
C MET A 742 -6.53 21.89 18.02
N VAL A 743 -5.47 21.19 18.42
CA VAL A 743 -5.45 20.14 19.45
C VAL A 743 -4.60 20.65 20.62
N GLY A 744 -5.06 20.47 21.84
CA GLY A 744 -4.32 20.84 23.06
C GLY A 744 -3.57 19.66 23.66
N ALA A 745 -2.97 19.87 24.84
CA ALA A 745 -2.16 18.87 25.52
C ALA A 745 -2.92 17.55 25.83
N GLU A 746 -4.22 17.63 26.06
CA GLU A 746 -5.06 16.44 26.29
C GLU A 746 -5.13 15.56 25.04
N GLY A 747 -5.34 16.17 23.87
CA GLY A 747 -5.31 15.46 22.59
C GLY A 747 -3.91 14.93 22.26
N GLY A 748 -2.85 15.65 22.68
CA GLY A 748 -1.47 15.17 22.59
C GLY A 748 -1.25 13.88 23.37
N GLN A 749 -1.81 13.78 24.57
CA GLN A 749 -1.74 12.55 25.35
C GLN A 749 -2.53 11.41 24.69
N VAL A 750 -3.70 11.68 24.11
CA VAL A 750 -4.47 10.69 23.34
C VAL A 750 -3.64 10.19 22.13
N LEU A 751 -2.95 11.08 21.42
CA LEU A 751 -2.07 10.72 20.32
C LEU A 751 -0.95 9.75 20.77
N VAL A 752 -0.30 10.04 21.92
CA VAL A 752 0.73 9.16 22.50
C VAL A 752 0.15 7.76 22.79
N GLU A 753 -0.99 7.70 23.48
CA GLU A 753 -1.59 6.42 23.87
C GLU A 753 -2.02 5.59 22.63
N LYS A 754 -2.63 6.23 21.63
CA LYS A 754 -3.02 5.57 20.40
C LYS A 754 -1.83 5.08 19.58
N THR A 755 -0.75 5.85 19.51
CA THR A 755 0.49 5.42 18.86
C THR A 755 1.06 4.19 19.56
N LEU A 756 1.16 4.19 20.89
CA LEU A 756 1.66 3.06 21.67
C LEU A 756 0.75 1.83 21.61
N GLU A 757 -0.57 2.03 21.54
CA GLU A 757 -1.54 0.95 21.31
C GLU A 757 -1.24 0.21 19.99
N LEU A 758 -1.04 0.95 18.89
CA LEU A 758 -0.70 0.38 17.59
C LEU A 758 0.69 -0.28 17.59
N VAL A 759 1.67 0.32 18.27
CA VAL A 759 3.00 -0.31 18.46
C VAL A 759 2.86 -1.66 19.18
N ASN A 760 2.08 -1.72 20.26
CA ASN A 760 1.89 -2.95 21.03
C ASN A 760 1.20 -4.06 20.23
N GLN A 761 0.34 -3.72 19.26
CA GLN A 761 -0.23 -4.71 18.32
C GLN A 761 0.85 -5.37 17.47
N LEU A 762 1.90 -4.62 17.08
CA LEU A 762 3.01 -5.13 16.29
C LEU A 762 4.09 -5.82 17.13
N PHE A 763 4.19 -5.52 18.42
CA PHE A 763 5.14 -6.09 19.38
C PHE A 763 4.38 -6.76 20.53
N PRO A 764 3.65 -7.86 20.29
CA PRO A 764 2.91 -8.53 21.35
C PRO A 764 3.88 -9.00 22.45
N LYS A 765 3.51 -8.79 23.70
CA LYS A 765 4.26 -9.36 24.84
C LYS A 765 4.27 -10.88 24.68
N LYS A 766 5.47 -11.46 24.73
CA LYS A 766 5.65 -12.91 24.72
C LYS A 766 5.05 -13.53 25.98
#